data_b761c1e473230f31e433e90a400e28c0
#
_entry.id   b761c1e473230f31e433e90a400e28c0
#
_cell.length_a   1.000
_cell.length_b   1.000
_cell.length_c   1.000
_cell.angle_alpha   90.00
_cell.angle_beta   90.00
_cell.angle_gamma   90.00
#
_symmetry.space_group_name_H-M   'P 1'
#
loop_
_entity.id
_entity.type
_entity.pdbx_description
1 polymer ?
#
loop_
_entity_poly.entity_id
_entity_poly.type
_entity_poly.pdbx_seq_one_letter_code
_entity_poly.pdbx_strand_id
1 'polypeptide(L)'
;MENNVAIELKGITKRFGEVVANKNVDLTLKRGEILAILGENGSGKTTLMNMISGIYYPDEGTISVNGNPVQIRSPKDAFDLKIGMIHQHFKLIDIFTAADNIILGEQMPEYSLRKEYEKIKGEYKRKMAEAKKKYNEYMEENGRRFSKERNKLLREQAGIFNRASAEVFFLGWIKAGKRIVFNHLAGKRAKKLQVIADRYGFDIDLSKKIYDMSVSEKQTVEIIKVLYRGADILILDEPTAVLTPQEIRKLFDVLRKMREDGKAIIIITHKLNEVMEISDRVSVLRKGEYIGTVETKDTNEKALTEMMVGKKIDLNIERKLPVDPRPRLVISNLTILNKDGRKAIDNASFTINGGEILGIAGIAGNGQKELLEGIAGLQKKESGEIIFHNPKENKPVTFYHKDLKQIKKMAEEGFFHYPSGEKVDLKGKSKKEIVRLVNEEQILFYEDEIIDLKDRTPREIQELGIKLSFVPEDRLNMGLVGNMSIVDNMLLRSYRKGKFVFVNRKKPKALADTIIEELEVVTPSDQTPVRRLSGGNVQKVLVGREISSSPKVLMAAYPVRGLDINSSYTIYNLLNEQKEKGTAVVYVGEDLDVLIDLCDRILVLSAGKITGIVDGRTATKDEIGLLMTKVHHGESAEENA
;
A
#
# COMPACT_ATOMS: atom_id res chain seq x y z
N MET A 1 -42.52 0.48 11.32
CA MET A 1 -41.36 0.37 10.41
C MET A 1 -40.12 0.50 11.27
N GLU A 2 -39.40 -0.58 11.50
CA GLU A 2 -38.12 -0.51 12.24
C GLU A 2 -37.19 0.45 11.52
N ASN A 3 -36.58 1.36 12.28
CA ASN A 3 -35.70 2.38 11.76
C ASN A 3 -34.38 1.71 11.27
N ASN A 4 -34.31 1.39 9.97
CA ASN A 4 -33.18 0.65 9.37
C ASN A 4 -31.89 1.51 9.27
N VAL A 5 -31.89 2.71 9.86
CA VAL A 5 -30.75 3.64 9.81
C VAL A 5 -29.80 3.35 10.97
N ALA A 6 -28.54 3.02 10.63
CA ALA A 6 -27.47 2.80 11.60
C ALA A 6 -26.81 4.10 12.05
N ILE A 7 -26.47 4.98 11.08
CA ILE A 7 -25.93 6.33 11.33
C ILE A 7 -26.64 7.34 10.44
N GLU A 8 -26.95 8.50 11.00
CA GLU A 8 -27.43 9.66 10.27
C GLU A 8 -26.63 10.90 10.69
N LEU A 9 -26.06 11.59 9.72
CA LEU A 9 -25.38 12.86 9.87
C LEU A 9 -26.23 13.95 9.24
N LYS A 10 -26.45 15.06 9.94
CA LYS A 10 -27.22 16.22 9.46
C LYS A 10 -26.45 17.51 9.68
N GLY A 11 -26.15 18.20 8.59
CA GLY A 11 -25.51 19.53 8.60
C GLY A 11 -24.11 19.54 9.20
N ILE A 12 -23.35 18.44 9.12
CA ILE A 12 -22.04 18.32 9.75
C ILE A 12 -21.04 19.30 9.14
N THR A 13 -20.51 20.18 9.98
CA THR A 13 -19.47 21.16 9.61
C THR A 13 -18.27 21.01 10.52
N LYS A 14 -17.05 21.03 9.93
CA LYS A 14 -15.79 21.02 10.66
C LYS A 14 -14.80 22.01 10.07
N ARG A 15 -14.22 22.83 10.95
CA ARG A 15 -13.22 23.87 10.61
C ARG A 15 -11.92 23.63 11.35
N PHE A 16 -10.82 23.91 10.68
CA PHE A 16 -9.48 23.95 11.25
C PHE A 16 -8.85 25.31 10.94
N GLY A 17 -9.02 26.28 11.85
CA GLY A 17 -8.69 27.67 11.60
C GLY A 17 -9.54 28.23 10.43
N GLU A 18 -8.89 28.71 9.39
CA GLU A 18 -9.57 29.24 8.18
C GLU A 18 -10.02 28.15 7.20
N VAL A 19 -9.56 26.90 7.39
CA VAL A 19 -9.87 25.80 6.48
C VAL A 19 -11.16 25.11 6.91
N VAL A 20 -12.17 25.10 6.03
CA VAL A 20 -13.41 24.33 6.21
C VAL A 20 -13.22 22.96 5.59
N ALA A 21 -12.98 21.95 6.43
CA ALA A 21 -12.73 20.58 5.98
C ALA A 21 -14.02 19.84 5.59
N ASN A 22 -15.13 20.11 6.28
CA ASN A 22 -16.48 19.63 5.94
C ASN A 22 -17.45 20.78 6.15
N LYS A 23 -18.43 20.93 5.25
CA LYS A 23 -19.41 22.00 5.26
C LYS A 23 -20.79 21.46 4.96
N ASN A 24 -21.67 21.53 5.96
CA ASN A 24 -23.07 21.11 5.87
C ASN A 24 -23.26 19.71 5.22
N VAL A 25 -22.54 18.72 5.74
CA VAL A 25 -22.56 17.36 5.18
C VAL A 25 -23.71 16.55 5.78
N ASP A 26 -24.55 15.99 4.90
CA ASP A 26 -25.61 15.05 5.21
C ASP A 26 -25.19 13.65 4.74
N LEU A 27 -25.35 12.64 5.59
CA LEU A 27 -25.02 11.25 5.26
C LEU A 27 -25.93 10.29 6.01
N THR A 28 -26.38 9.24 5.35
CA THR A 28 -27.17 8.18 5.98
C THR A 28 -26.61 6.82 5.62
N LEU A 29 -26.28 6.01 6.64
CA LEU A 29 -25.86 4.62 6.53
C LEU A 29 -26.97 3.72 7.07
N LYS A 30 -27.36 2.69 6.33
CA LYS A 30 -28.37 1.70 6.73
C LYS A 30 -27.71 0.45 7.34
N ARG A 31 -28.49 -0.33 8.11
CA ARG A 31 -28.06 -1.65 8.56
C ARG A 31 -28.04 -2.64 7.39
N GLY A 32 -27.04 -3.52 7.36
CA GLY A 32 -26.88 -4.47 6.27
C GLY A 32 -26.56 -3.81 4.93
N GLU A 33 -25.85 -2.68 4.97
CA GLU A 33 -25.43 -1.90 3.80
C GLU A 33 -23.93 -1.69 3.80
N ILE A 34 -23.34 -1.72 2.61
CA ILE A 34 -22.00 -1.23 2.34
C ILE A 34 -22.10 0.09 1.60
N LEU A 35 -21.79 1.19 2.29
CA LEU A 35 -21.77 2.54 1.75
C LEU A 35 -20.34 2.94 1.39
N ALA A 36 -20.08 3.21 0.13
CA ALA A 36 -18.81 3.81 -0.28
C ALA A 36 -18.82 5.32 -0.14
N ILE A 37 -17.73 5.89 0.37
CA ILE A 37 -17.49 7.34 0.39
C ILE A 37 -16.38 7.67 -0.57
N LEU A 38 -16.76 8.35 -1.66
CA LEU A 38 -15.87 8.80 -2.71
C LEU A 38 -15.56 10.29 -2.60
N GLY A 39 -14.43 10.68 -3.16
CA GLY A 39 -14.00 12.06 -3.30
C GLY A 39 -12.51 12.15 -3.51
N GLU A 40 -12.04 13.26 -4.06
CA GLU A 40 -10.62 13.51 -4.26
C GLU A 40 -9.86 13.64 -2.92
N ASN A 41 -8.53 13.58 -2.97
CA ASN A 41 -7.70 13.80 -1.80
C ASN A 41 -7.93 15.23 -1.26
N GLY A 42 -8.15 15.32 0.07
CA GLY A 42 -8.52 16.60 0.69
C GLY A 42 -10.02 16.95 0.60
N SER A 43 -10.88 16.09 0.08
CA SER A 43 -12.34 16.35 0.04
C SER A 43 -13.05 16.20 1.39
N GLY A 44 -12.34 15.91 2.48
CA GLY A 44 -12.90 15.83 3.82
C GLY A 44 -13.36 14.43 4.28
N LYS A 45 -13.16 13.35 3.49
CA LYS A 45 -13.59 11.98 3.82
C LYS A 45 -13.07 11.49 5.17
N THR A 46 -11.76 11.48 5.32
CA THR A 46 -11.11 11.04 6.58
C THR A 46 -11.48 11.93 7.75
N THR A 47 -11.66 13.26 7.53
CA THR A 47 -12.12 14.17 8.58
C THR A 47 -13.54 13.82 9.04
N LEU A 48 -14.44 13.53 8.10
CA LEU A 48 -15.82 13.12 8.41
C LEU A 48 -15.83 11.82 9.22
N MET A 49 -15.03 10.82 8.82
CA MET A 49 -14.93 9.55 9.54
C MET A 49 -14.29 9.71 10.92
N ASN A 50 -13.31 10.59 11.04
CA ASN A 50 -12.70 10.91 12.33
C ASN A 50 -13.68 11.56 13.30
N MET A 51 -14.71 12.26 12.81
CA MET A 51 -15.79 12.75 13.68
C MET A 51 -16.71 11.62 14.16
N ILE A 52 -17.04 10.66 13.29
CA ILE A 52 -17.85 9.48 13.66
C ILE A 52 -17.07 8.56 14.61
N SER A 53 -15.75 8.46 14.46
CA SER A 53 -14.89 7.65 15.33
C SER A 53 -14.44 8.35 16.63
N GLY A 54 -14.87 9.62 16.84
CA GLY A 54 -14.58 10.37 18.06
C GLY A 54 -13.16 10.93 18.18
N ILE A 55 -12.39 10.98 17.06
CA ILE A 55 -11.08 11.64 17.02
C ILE A 55 -11.25 13.16 16.92
N TYR A 56 -12.23 13.62 16.16
CA TYR A 56 -12.64 15.01 16.07
C TYR A 56 -14.09 15.17 16.54
N TYR A 57 -14.45 16.39 16.92
CA TYR A 57 -15.81 16.77 17.24
C TYR A 57 -16.32 17.76 16.18
N PRO A 58 -17.55 17.60 15.65
CA PRO A 58 -18.11 18.55 14.69
C PRO A 58 -18.35 19.91 15.34
N ASP A 59 -18.15 20.99 14.60
CA ASP A 59 -18.41 22.34 15.08
C ASP A 59 -19.90 22.69 14.96
N GLU A 60 -20.59 22.14 13.94
CA GLU A 60 -22.01 22.29 13.68
C GLU A 60 -22.60 20.96 13.20
N GLY A 61 -23.93 20.80 13.36
CA GLY A 61 -24.67 19.63 12.91
C GLY A 61 -24.91 18.59 14.01
N THR A 62 -25.56 17.50 13.64
CA THR A 62 -25.95 16.42 14.57
C THR A 62 -25.58 15.06 14.03
N ILE A 63 -25.15 14.17 14.91
CA ILE A 63 -24.89 12.75 14.65
C ILE A 63 -25.97 11.95 15.38
N SER A 64 -26.67 11.06 14.68
CA SER A 64 -27.60 10.11 15.27
C SER A 64 -27.14 8.69 15.00
N VAL A 65 -27.21 7.84 16.04
CA VAL A 65 -26.89 6.40 15.93
C VAL A 65 -28.14 5.61 16.32
N ASN A 66 -28.59 4.72 15.45
CA ASN A 66 -29.82 3.94 15.62
C ASN A 66 -31.04 4.84 15.94
N GLY A 67 -31.12 6.01 15.30
CA GLY A 67 -32.22 6.97 15.46
C GLY A 67 -32.09 7.88 16.69
N ASN A 68 -31.10 7.69 17.56
CA ASN A 68 -30.89 8.51 18.74
C ASN A 68 -29.78 9.54 18.50
N PRO A 69 -30.01 10.84 18.73
CA PRO A 69 -28.95 11.84 18.69
C PRO A 69 -27.88 11.54 19.75
N VAL A 70 -26.62 11.60 19.35
CA VAL A 70 -25.47 11.28 20.21
C VAL A 70 -24.39 12.33 20.11
N GLN A 71 -23.58 12.44 21.16
CA GLN A 71 -22.35 13.24 21.16
C GLN A 71 -21.15 12.31 21.27
N ILE A 72 -20.35 12.25 20.21
CA ILE A 72 -19.13 11.42 20.14
C ILE A 72 -17.94 12.35 20.35
N ARG A 73 -17.40 12.39 21.56
CA ARG A 73 -16.28 13.27 21.97
C ARG A 73 -14.94 12.55 22.08
N SER A 74 -14.99 11.22 22.10
CA SER A 74 -13.80 10.37 22.23
C SER A 74 -13.97 9.06 21.48
N PRO A 75 -12.88 8.38 21.11
CA PRO A 75 -12.93 7.03 20.54
C PRO A 75 -13.64 6.01 21.46
N LYS A 76 -13.66 6.28 22.77
CA LYS A 76 -14.39 5.45 23.73
C LYS A 76 -15.91 5.59 23.55
N ASP A 77 -16.41 6.80 23.33
CA ASP A 77 -17.84 7.02 23.08
C ASP A 77 -18.30 6.32 21.79
N ALA A 78 -17.47 6.42 20.72
CA ALA A 78 -17.73 5.70 19.47
C ALA A 78 -17.78 4.18 19.69
N PHE A 79 -16.86 3.68 20.49
CA PHE A 79 -16.79 2.27 20.85
C PHE A 79 -18.03 1.80 21.64
N ASP A 80 -18.45 2.57 22.63
CA ASP A 80 -19.65 2.27 23.44
C ASP A 80 -20.93 2.27 22.57
N LEU A 81 -20.93 3.04 21.47
CA LEU A 81 -21.95 3.05 20.42
C LEU A 81 -21.76 1.94 19.36
N LYS A 82 -20.80 1.03 19.57
CA LYS A 82 -20.44 -0.07 18.68
C LYS A 82 -19.95 0.36 17.29
N ILE A 83 -19.29 1.50 17.22
CA ILE A 83 -18.63 2.00 16.01
C ILE A 83 -17.15 1.62 16.08
N GLY A 84 -16.66 0.97 15.06
CA GLY A 84 -15.25 0.59 14.93
C GLY A 84 -14.62 1.12 13.65
N MET A 85 -13.41 1.67 13.73
CA MET A 85 -12.67 2.19 12.59
C MET A 85 -11.36 1.43 12.40
N ILE A 86 -11.11 1.04 11.16
CA ILE A 86 -9.88 0.44 10.68
C ILE A 86 -9.18 1.50 9.84
N HIS A 87 -8.00 1.93 10.33
CA HIS A 87 -7.24 3.01 9.71
C HIS A 87 -6.37 2.50 8.57
N GLN A 88 -6.01 3.37 7.63
CA GLN A 88 -5.09 3.11 6.53
C GLN A 88 -3.71 2.60 7.02
N HIS A 89 -3.21 3.10 8.15
CA HIS A 89 -2.01 2.62 8.81
C HIS A 89 -2.37 1.81 10.05
N PHE A 90 -1.91 0.57 10.09
CA PHE A 90 -2.22 -0.36 11.18
C PHE A 90 -1.72 0.18 12.53
N LYS A 91 -2.60 0.11 13.54
CA LYS A 91 -2.26 0.48 14.91
C LYS A 91 -2.03 -0.77 15.75
N LEU A 92 -1.10 -1.61 15.28
CA LEU A 92 -0.69 -2.85 15.91
C LEU A 92 0.70 -2.70 16.55
N ILE A 93 0.95 -3.45 17.62
CA ILE A 93 2.24 -3.51 18.30
C ILE A 93 3.00 -4.72 17.74
N ASP A 94 4.09 -4.46 17.03
CA ASP A 94 4.83 -5.47 16.25
C ASP A 94 5.35 -6.64 17.08
N ILE A 95 5.81 -6.40 18.30
CA ILE A 95 6.38 -7.44 19.18
C ILE A 95 5.32 -8.34 19.85
N PHE A 96 4.04 -7.99 19.75
CA PHE A 96 2.92 -8.74 20.30
C PHE A 96 2.37 -9.75 19.29
N THR A 97 1.70 -10.80 19.79
CA THR A 97 0.93 -11.71 18.94
C THR A 97 -0.34 -11.03 18.42
N ALA A 98 -0.96 -11.63 17.40
CA ALA A 98 -2.26 -11.17 16.91
C ALA A 98 -3.31 -11.18 18.04
N ALA A 99 -3.39 -12.28 18.79
CA ALA A 99 -4.30 -12.40 19.93
C ALA A 99 -4.08 -11.29 20.96
N ASP A 100 -2.83 -11.00 21.32
CA ASP A 100 -2.50 -9.94 22.28
C ASP A 100 -2.93 -8.56 21.81
N ASN A 101 -2.73 -8.26 20.51
CA ASN A 101 -3.16 -6.98 19.91
C ASN A 101 -4.68 -6.82 19.89
N ILE A 102 -5.42 -7.89 19.66
CA ILE A 102 -6.89 -7.86 19.62
C ILE A 102 -7.47 -7.58 21.01
N ILE A 103 -6.92 -8.23 22.05
CA ILE A 103 -7.40 -8.07 23.42
C ILE A 103 -6.85 -6.82 24.13
N LEU A 104 -5.86 -6.16 23.53
CA LEU A 104 -5.23 -4.97 24.11
C LEU A 104 -6.25 -3.84 24.31
N GLY A 105 -6.31 -3.28 25.52
CA GLY A 105 -7.25 -2.22 25.89
C GLY A 105 -8.64 -2.73 26.30
N GLU A 106 -8.89 -4.04 26.32
CA GLU A 106 -10.05 -4.59 26.99
C GLU A 106 -9.93 -4.24 28.47
N GLN A 107 -10.96 -3.55 29.00
CA GLN A 107 -11.02 -3.35 30.44
C GLN A 107 -11.08 -4.73 31.08
N MET A 108 -10.02 -5.10 31.80
CA MET A 108 -10.14 -6.28 32.65
C MET A 108 -11.32 -6.00 33.58
N PRO A 109 -12.33 -6.89 33.63
CA PRO A 109 -13.32 -6.78 34.69
C PRO A 109 -12.52 -6.65 35.99
N GLU A 110 -12.89 -5.68 36.85
CA GLU A 110 -12.24 -5.53 38.14
C GLU A 110 -12.11 -6.91 38.77
N TYR A 111 -10.91 -7.48 38.64
CA TYR A 111 -10.64 -8.82 39.17
C TYR A 111 -10.55 -8.70 40.67
N SER A 112 -11.73 -8.67 41.29
CA SER A 112 -11.84 -8.70 42.75
C SER A 112 -11.49 -10.14 43.14
N LEU A 113 -10.23 -10.34 43.55
CA LEU A 113 -9.79 -11.60 44.19
C LEU A 113 -10.80 -12.05 45.26
N ARG A 114 -11.45 -11.08 45.92
CA ARG A 114 -12.50 -11.33 46.91
C ARG A 114 -13.78 -11.90 46.27
N LYS A 115 -14.23 -11.36 45.13
CA LYS A 115 -15.40 -11.89 44.40
C LYS A 115 -15.14 -13.30 43.86
N GLU A 116 -13.96 -13.55 43.31
CA GLU A 116 -13.60 -14.87 42.81
C GLU A 116 -13.40 -15.89 43.92
N TYR A 117 -12.81 -15.48 45.04
CA TYR A 117 -12.73 -16.32 46.24
C TYR A 117 -14.12 -16.67 46.78
N GLU A 118 -15.03 -15.74 46.91
CA GLU A 118 -16.40 -16.00 47.40
C GLU A 118 -17.18 -16.89 46.39
N LYS A 119 -16.94 -16.79 45.09
CA LYS A 119 -17.52 -17.66 44.09
C LYS A 119 -17.01 -19.10 44.23
N ILE A 120 -15.70 -19.30 44.32
CA ILE A 120 -15.09 -20.62 44.56
C ILE A 120 -15.62 -21.21 45.87
N LYS A 121 -15.66 -20.43 46.94
CA LYS A 121 -16.18 -20.83 48.24
C LYS A 121 -17.68 -21.20 48.17
N GLY A 122 -18.47 -20.44 47.41
CA GLY A 122 -19.90 -20.75 47.18
C GLY A 122 -20.10 -22.06 46.43
N GLU A 123 -19.35 -22.29 45.35
CA GLU A 123 -19.39 -23.53 44.55
C GLU A 123 -18.91 -24.74 45.38
N TYR A 124 -17.83 -24.55 46.15
CA TYR A 124 -17.33 -25.60 47.05
C TYR A 124 -18.39 -25.98 48.11
N LYS A 125 -19.01 -24.99 48.79
CA LYS A 125 -20.07 -25.26 49.77
C LYS A 125 -21.23 -26.06 49.15
N ARG A 126 -21.69 -25.67 47.96
CA ARG A 126 -22.79 -26.34 47.28
C ARG A 126 -22.43 -27.79 46.92
N LYS A 127 -21.32 -28.00 46.19
CA LYS A 127 -20.85 -29.30 45.75
C LYS A 127 -20.55 -30.24 46.95
N MET A 128 -19.95 -29.70 48.01
CA MET A 128 -19.67 -30.44 49.21
C MET A 128 -20.95 -30.82 49.96
N ALA A 129 -21.95 -29.92 50.03
CA ALA A 129 -23.26 -30.26 50.63
C ALA A 129 -23.98 -31.38 49.86
N GLU A 130 -23.98 -31.33 48.54
CA GLU A 130 -24.54 -32.40 47.67
C GLU A 130 -23.81 -33.74 47.86
N ALA A 131 -22.46 -33.69 47.90
CA ALA A 131 -21.67 -34.92 48.09
C ALA A 131 -21.83 -35.51 49.51
N LYS A 132 -21.96 -34.64 50.55
CA LYS A 132 -22.26 -35.08 51.90
C LYS A 132 -23.67 -35.64 52.02
N LYS A 133 -24.66 -35.07 51.35
CA LYS A 133 -26.03 -35.59 51.31
C LYS A 133 -26.05 -36.99 50.73
N LYS A 134 -25.45 -37.22 49.55
CA LYS A 134 -25.29 -38.54 48.95
C LYS A 134 -24.58 -39.53 49.85
N TYR A 135 -23.55 -39.12 50.55
CA TYR A 135 -22.83 -39.97 51.47
C TYR A 135 -23.70 -40.34 52.69
N ASN A 136 -24.45 -39.42 53.26
CA ASN A 136 -25.33 -39.66 54.41
C ASN A 136 -26.50 -40.59 54.03
N GLU A 137 -27.16 -40.37 52.88
CA GLU A 137 -28.20 -41.22 52.34
C GLU A 137 -27.68 -42.67 52.16
N TYR A 138 -26.49 -42.81 51.57
CA TYR A 138 -25.86 -44.12 51.45
C TYR A 138 -25.57 -44.77 52.84
N MET A 139 -25.14 -43.98 53.83
CA MET A 139 -24.83 -44.47 55.17
C MET A 139 -26.08 -44.87 55.96
N GLU A 140 -27.20 -44.15 55.75
CA GLU A 140 -28.50 -44.47 56.35
C GLU A 140 -29.05 -45.80 55.79
N GLU A 141 -28.89 -46.05 54.46
CA GLU A 141 -29.37 -47.23 53.79
C GLU A 141 -28.50 -48.50 54.07
N ASN A 142 -27.16 -48.33 54.10
CA ASN A 142 -26.23 -49.44 54.06
C ASN A 142 -25.36 -49.60 55.33
N GLY A 143 -25.53 -48.75 56.34
CA GLY A 143 -24.77 -48.77 57.55
C GLY A 143 -23.26 -48.48 57.36
N ARG A 144 -22.45 -48.74 58.43
CA ARG A 144 -21.01 -48.43 58.43
C ARG A 144 -20.13 -49.51 57.72
N ARG A 145 -20.68 -50.40 56.89
CA ARG A 145 -19.91 -51.44 56.20
C ARG A 145 -18.97 -50.83 55.17
N PHE A 146 -17.75 -51.37 55.10
CA PHE A 146 -16.79 -51.03 54.05
C PHE A 146 -17.27 -51.58 52.69
N SER A 147 -17.51 -50.68 51.75
CA SER A 147 -17.91 -51.04 50.37
C SER A 147 -17.14 -50.18 49.35
N LYS A 148 -17.07 -50.69 48.11
CA LYS A 148 -16.46 -49.94 47.00
C LYS A 148 -17.18 -48.60 46.74
N GLU A 149 -18.51 -48.60 46.93
CA GLU A 149 -19.36 -47.41 46.72
C GLU A 149 -19.13 -46.32 47.80
N ARG A 150 -19.02 -46.70 49.07
CA ARG A 150 -18.62 -45.78 50.14
C ARG A 150 -17.27 -45.14 49.88
N ASN A 151 -16.28 -45.93 49.41
CA ASN A 151 -14.96 -45.38 49.10
C ASN A 151 -14.99 -44.45 47.87
N LYS A 152 -15.88 -44.70 46.90
CA LYS A 152 -16.09 -43.80 45.76
C LYS A 152 -16.66 -42.44 46.20
N LEU A 153 -17.68 -42.42 47.05
CA LEU A 153 -18.27 -41.20 47.60
C LEU A 153 -17.28 -40.38 48.46
N LEU A 154 -16.43 -41.06 49.24
CA LEU A 154 -15.37 -40.37 49.99
C LEU A 154 -14.31 -39.77 49.07
N ARG A 155 -13.94 -40.48 47.95
CA ARG A 155 -13.02 -39.96 46.95
C ARG A 155 -13.64 -38.75 46.19
N GLU A 156 -14.96 -38.75 45.96
CA GLU A 156 -15.67 -37.64 45.36
C GLU A 156 -15.58 -36.39 46.25
N GLN A 157 -15.82 -36.53 47.57
CA GLN A 157 -15.66 -35.41 48.54
C GLN A 157 -14.21 -34.92 48.61
N ALA A 158 -13.24 -35.82 48.63
CA ALA A 158 -11.82 -35.46 48.62
C ALA A 158 -11.43 -34.73 47.33
N GLY A 159 -11.97 -35.19 46.18
CA GLY A 159 -11.78 -34.56 44.87
C GLY A 159 -12.33 -33.13 44.83
N ILE A 160 -13.51 -32.88 45.42
CA ILE A 160 -14.11 -31.54 45.51
C ILE A 160 -13.22 -30.63 46.37
N PHE A 161 -12.76 -31.13 47.53
CA PHE A 161 -11.86 -30.39 48.42
C PHE A 161 -10.54 -30.05 47.71
N ASN A 162 -9.89 -31.03 47.10
CA ASN A 162 -8.61 -30.83 46.41
C ASN A 162 -8.72 -29.81 45.27
N ARG A 163 -9.80 -29.87 44.45
CA ARG A 163 -10.02 -28.88 43.38
C ARG A 163 -10.22 -27.47 43.95
N ALA A 164 -11.07 -27.29 44.97
CA ALA A 164 -11.29 -26.00 45.58
C ALA A 164 -10.01 -25.44 46.24
N SER A 165 -9.24 -26.30 46.90
CA SER A 165 -7.96 -25.93 47.50
C SER A 165 -6.92 -25.53 46.44
N ALA A 166 -6.85 -26.25 45.32
CA ALA A 166 -5.98 -25.91 44.21
C ALA A 166 -6.38 -24.58 43.55
N GLU A 167 -7.69 -24.32 43.38
CA GLU A 167 -8.20 -23.06 42.87
C GLU A 167 -7.90 -21.87 43.80
N VAL A 168 -8.05 -22.07 45.12
CA VAL A 168 -7.72 -21.01 46.12
C VAL A 168 -6.19 -20.80 46.22
N PHE A 169 -5.40 -21.87 46.12
CA PHE A 169 -3.94 -21.77 46.06
C PHE A 169 -3.48 -21.02 44.83
N PHE A 170 -4.11 -21.29 43.68
CA PHE A 170 -3.86 -20.60 42.42
C PHE A 170 -4.22 -19.10 42.50
N LEU A 171 -5.33 -18.74 43.20
CA LEU A 171 -5.65 -17.33 43.50
C LEU A 171 -4.58 -16.64 44.38
N GLY A 172 -3.99 -17.36 45.31
CA GLY A 172 -2.87 -16.89 46.14
C GLY A 172 -1.59 -16.64 45.29
N TRP A 173 -1.34 -17.50 44.33
CA TRP A 173 -0.21 -17.42 43.40
C TRP A 173 -0.37 -16.26 42.42
N ILE A 174 -1.61 -15.95 42.00
CA ILE A 174 -1.95 -14.81 41.17
C ILE A 174 -1.58 -13.49 41.86
N LYS A 175 -1.65 -13.44 43.18
CA LYS A 175 -1.21 -12.28 43.99
C LYS A 175 0.30 -12.03 43.88
N ALA A 176 1.09 -13.07 43.62
CA ALA A 176 2.55 -13.04 43.50
C ALA A 176 3.07 -12.78 42.07
N GLY A 177 2.25 -12.99 41.02
CA GLY A 177 2.71 -12.89 39.64
C GLY A 177 1.63 -12.46 38.64
N LYS A 178 1.51 -11.16 38.33
CA LYS A 178 0.62 -10.60 37.30
C LYS A 178 0.79 -11.27 35.91
N ARG A 179 1.83 -12.07 35.71
CA ARG A 179 2.23 -12.67 34.42
C ARG A 179 1.46 -13.95 34.07
N ILE A 180 0.99 -14.71 35.07
CA ILE A 180 0.33 -16.01 34.85
C ILE A 180 -1.16 -15.86 34.54
N VAL A 181 -1.80 -14.79 35.03
CA VAL A 181 -3.20 -14.46 34.75
C VAL A 181 -3.42 -14.15 33.29
N PHE A 182 -2.46 -13.49 32.65
CA PHE A 182 -2.52 -13.14 31.25
C PHE A 182 -2.64 -14.37 30.35
N ASN A 183 -1.84 -15.41 30.60
CA ASN A 183 -1.82 -16.65 29.79
C ASN A 183 -3.07 -17.54 29.95
N HIS A 184 -3.67 -17.58 31.13
CA HIS A 184 -4.88 -18.40 31.34
C HIS A 184 -6.15 -17.72 30.77
N LEU A 185 -6.22 -16.40 30.86
CA LEU A 185 -7.27 -15.61 30.21
C LEU A 185 -7.09 -15.61 28.68
N ALA A 186 -5.85 -15.64 28.19
CA ALA A 186 -5.54 -15.74 26.77
C ALA A 186 -6.13 -17.03 26.14
N GLY A 187 -6.07 -18.17 26.81
CA GLY A 187 -6.62 -19.44 26.30
C GLY A 187 -8.15 -19.44 26.13
N LYS A 188 -8.90 -18.84 27.07
CA LYS A 188 -10.37 -18.69 26.95
C LYS A 188 -10.76 -17.67 25.87
N ARG A 189 -9.96 -16.62 25.73
CA ARG A 189 -10.15 -15.57 24.75
C ARG A 189 -9.75 -16.02 23.36
N ALA A 190 -8.68 -16.81 23.23
CA ALA A 190 -8.29 -17.41 21.96
C ALA A 190 -9.42 -18.23 21.33
N LYS A 191 -10.19 -18.99 22.12
CA LYS A 191 -11.38 -19.71 21.60
C LYS A 191 -12.46 -18.74 21.08
N LYS A 192 -12.72 -17.62 21.77
CA LYS A 192 -13.70 -16.64 21.31
C LYS A 192 -13.21 -15.93 20.03
N LEU A 193 -11.91 -15.64 19.93
CA LEU A 193 -11.30 -15.08 18.74
C LEU A 193 -11.38 -16.03 17.55
N GLN A 194 -11.10 -17.33 17.79
CA GLN A 194 -11.19 -18.36 16.75
C GLN A 194 -12.63 -18.48 16.22
N VAL A 195 -13.64 -18.44 17.08
CA VAL A 195 -15.07 -18.46 16.64
C VAL A 195 -15.40 -17.27 15.72
N ILE A 196 -14.82 -16.09 15.97
CA ILE A 196 -15.01 -14.92 15.08
C ILE A 196 -14.28 -15.14 13.76
N ALA A 197 -13.03 -15.64 13.82
CA ALA A 197 -12.25 -15.93 12.62
C ALA A 197 -12.96 -16.97 11.74
N ASP A 198 -13.44 -18.04 12.32
CA ASP A 198 -14.15 -19.13 11.62
C ASP A 198 -15.49 -18.64 11.01
N ARG A 199 -16.24 -17.80 11.75
CA ARG A 199 -17.53 -17.27 11.28
C ARG A 199 -17.40 -16.50 9.97
N TYR A 200 -16.38 -15.67 9.83
CA TYR A 200 -16.16 -14.85 8.63
C TYR A 200 -15.20 -15.50 7.64
N GLY A 201 -14.59 -16.63 8.01
CA GLY A 201 -13.67 -17.36 7.14
C GLY A 201 -12.28 -16.74 7.06
N PHE A 202 -11.82 -16.12 8.15
CA PHE A 202 -10.43 -15.65 8.24
C PHE A 202 -9.48 -16.81 8.49
N ASP A 203 -8.54 -16.97 7.56
CA ASP A 203 -7.41 -17.90 7.73
C ASP A 203 -6.23 -17.14 8.36
N ILE A 204 -6.09 -17.24 9.68
CA ILE A 204 -5.09 -16.50 10.45
C ILE A 204 -4.60 -17.28 11.67
N ASP A 205 -3.29 -17.33 11.84
CA ASP A 205 -2.66 -17.83 13.07
C ASP A 205 -2.60 -16.71 14.13
N LEU A 206 -3.49 -16.79 15.11
CA LEU A 206 -3.58 -15.81 16.20
C LEU A 206 -2.37 -15.81 17.14
N SER A 207 -1.52 -16.85 17.10
CA SER A 207 -0.30 -16.96 17.92
C SER A 207 0.91 -16.27 17.26
N LYS A 208 0.85 -16.00 15.97
CA LYS A 208 1.90 -15.36 15.19
C LYS A 208 2.12 -13.92 15.65
N LYS A 209 3.37 -13.49 15.72
CA LYS A 209 3.73 -12.12 16.06
C LYS A 209 3.49 -11.18 14.87
N ILE A 210 3.10 -9.94 15.16
CA ILE A 210 2.75 -8.97 14.12
C ILE A 210 3.92 -8.69 13.17
N TYR A 211 5.16 -8.65 13.64
CA TYR A 211 6.31 -8.40 12.75
C TYR A 211 6.55 -9.53 11.73
N ASP A 212 6.09 -10.76 12.02
CA ASP A 212 6.18 -11.91 11.10
C ASP A 212 4.98 -12.02 10.15
N MET A 213 3.97 -11.14 10.29
CA MET A 213 2.75 -11.16 9.51
C MET A 213 2.87 -10.37 8.23
N SER A 214 2.24 -10.88 7.16
CA SER A 214 2.00 -10.12 5.93
C SER A 214 1.08 -8.93 6.19
N VAL A 215 1.01 -8.01 5.23
CA VAL A 215 0.12 -6.84 5.31
C VAL A 215 -1.35 -7.25 5.40
N SER A 216 -1.75 -8.25 4.62
CA SER A 216 -3.10 -8.83 4.61
C SER A 216 -3.46 -9.47 5.96
N GLU A 217 -2.54 -10.22 6.57
CA GLU A 217 -2.73 -10.77 7.91
C GLU A 217 -2.89 -9.66 8.96
N LYS A 218 -2.07 -8.61 8.91
CA LYS A 218 -2.19 -7.43 9.80
C LYS A 218 -3.54 -6.75 9.68
N GLN A 219 -4.05 -6.59 8.47
CA GLN A 219 -5.37 -6.05 8.23
C GLN A 219 -6.47 -6.94 8.82
N THR A 220 -6.35 -8.25 8.63
CA THR A 220 -7.27 -9.23 9.23
C THR A 220 -7.28 -9.12 10.76
N VAL A 221 -6.12 -8.93 11.40
CA VAL A 221 -6.03 -8.68 12.84
C VAL A 221 -6.81 -7.43 13.26
N GLU A 222 -6.68 -6.31 12.53
CA GLU A 222 -7.43 -5.07 12.82
C GLU A 222 -8.95 -5.28 12.67
N ILE A 223 -9.38 -6.02 11.65
CA ILE A 223 -10.81 -6.33 11.46
C ILE A 223 -11.33 -7.20 12.60
N ILE A 224 -10.64 -8.29 12.94
CA ILE A 224 -11.02 -9.18 14.05
C ILE A 224 -11.05 -8.41 15.38
N LYS A 225 -10.10 -7.52 15.62
CA LYS A 225 -10.03 -6.66 16.80
C LYS A 225 -11.29 -5.80 16.97
N VAL A 226 -11.75 -5.18 15.89
CA VAL A 226 -12.96 -4.37 15.89
C VAL A 226 -14.22 -5.23 16.10
N LEU A 227 -14.30 -6.40 15.45
CA LEU A 227 -15.40 -7.35 15.61
C LEU A 227 -15.44 -7.98 17.01
N TYR A 228 -14.29 -8.36 17.54
CA TYR A 228 -14.17 -8.93 18.89
C TYR A 228 -14.73 -7.96 19.95
N ARG A 229 -14.52 -6.67 19.74
CA ARG A 229 -15.04 -5.59 20.59
C ARG A 229 -16.54 -5.35 20.39
N GLY A 230 -17.20 -6.06 19.45
CA GLY A 230 -18.64 -6.03 19.25
C GLY A 230 -19.11 -4.86 18.38
N ALA A 231 -18.29 -4.38 17.45
CA ALA A 231 -18.72 -3.36 16.51
C ALA A 231 -19.86 -3.87 15.61
N ASP A 232 -20.89 -3.04 15.46
CA ASP A 232 -22.02 -3.25 14.53
C ASP A 232 -21.91 -2.31 13.32
N ILE A 233 -21.14 -1.24 13.47
CA ILE A 233 -20.84 -0.24 12.44
C ILE A 233 -19.33 -0.24 12.22
N LEU A 234 -18.89 -0.51 10.98
CA LEU A 234 -17.49 -0.59 10.61
C LEU A 234 -17.13 0.51 9.61
N ILE A 235 -16.00 1.16 9.84
CA ILE A 235 -15.44 2.17 8.93
C ILE A 235 -14.07 1.66 8.50
N LEU A 236 -13.86 1.50 7.19
CA LEU A 236 -12.60 1.07 6.60
C LEU A 236 -12.04 2.21 5.75
N ASP A 237 -10.85 2.68 6.09
CA ASP A 237 -10.16 3.77 5.37
C ASP A 237 -9.09 3.19 4.45
N GLU A 238 -9.32 3.23 3.14
CA GLU A 238 -8.49 2.68 2.07
C GLU A 238 -8.01 1.23 2.33
N PRO A 239 -8.93 0.28 2.56
CA PRO A 239 -8.55 -1.06 3.03
C PRO A 239 -7.81 -1.90 2.01
N THR A 240 -7.76 -1.50 0.75
CA THR A 240 -7.20 -2.27 -0.36
C THR A 240 -5.88 -1.71 -0.90
N ALA A 241 -5.38 -0.62 -0.33
CA ALA A 241 -4.24 0.14 -0.87
C ALA A 241 -2.95 -0.69 -1.05
N VAL A 242 -2.78 -1.75 -0.24
CA VAL A 242 -1.55 -2.57 -0.18
C VAL A 242 -1.81 -4.06 -0.39
N LEU A 243 -3.01 -4.42 -0.87
CA LEU A 243 -3.44 -5.80 -1.10
C LEU A 243 -3.29 -6.21 -2.56
N THR A 244 -3.00 -7.49 -2.77
CA THR A 244 -3.06 -8.11 -4.11
C THR A 244 -4.51 -8.31 -4.55
N PRO A 245 -4.81 -8.46 -5.85
CA PRO A 245 -6.17 -8.71 -6.34
C PRO A 245 -6.85 -9.91 -5.67
N GLN A 246 -6.09 -10.97 -5.36
CA GLN A 246 -6.61 -12.16 -4.69
C GLN A 246 -7.00 -11.86 -3.24
N GLU A 247 -6.21 -11.04 -2.53
CA GLU A 247 -6.50 -10.62 -1.16
C GLU A 247 -7.69 -9.66 -1.10
N ILE A 248 -7.83 -8.77 -2.11
CA ILE A 248 -8.98 -7.87 -2.25
C ILE A 248 -10.27 -8.69 -2.37
N ARG A 249 -10.30 -9.72 -3.23
CA ARG A 249 -11.48 -10.60 -3.36
C ARG A 249 -11.84 -11.28 -2.03
N LYS A 250 -10.85 -11.82 -1.31
CA LYS A 250 -11.08 -12.40 0.03
C LYS A 250 -11.64 -11.39 1.02
N LEU A 251 -11.11 -10.17 1.02
CA LEU A 251 -11.62 -9.10 1.86
C LEU A 251 -13.08 -8.77 1.52
N PHE A 252 -13.41 -8.64 0.24
CA PHE A 252 -14.76 -8.33 -0.22
C PHE A 252 -15.76 -9.44 0.14
N ASP A 253 -15.37 -10.71 0.06
CA ASP A 253 -16.20 -11.84 0.51
C ASP A 253 -16.48 -11.77 2.01
N VAL A 254 -15.49 -11.37 2.81
CA VAL A 254 -15.67 -11.13 4.24
C VAL A 254 -16.65 -9.98 4.50
N LEU A 255 -16.50 -8.86 3.79
CA LEU A 255 -17.38 -7.69 3.93
C LEU A 255 -18.81 -8.02 3.50
N ARG A 256 -19.01 -8.81 2.44
CA ARG A 256 -20.34 -9.31 2.02
C ARG A 256 -21.00 -10.15 3.12
N LYS A 257 -20.26 -11.08 3.73
CA LYS A 257 -20.75 -11.87 4.87
C LYS A 257 -21.14 -11.00 6.07
N MET A 258 -20.33 -9.98 6.38
CA MET A 258 -20.64 -9.04 7.46
C MET A 258 -21.90 -8.23 7.17
N ARG A 259 -22.09 -7.79 5.91
CA ARG A 259 -23.32 -7.12 5.46
C ARG A 259 -24.55 -8.02 5.63
N GLU A 260 -24.43 -9.29 5.23
CA GLU A 260 -25.49 -10.30 5.38
C GLU A 260 -25.82 -10.56 6.86
N ASP A 261 -24.83 -10.47 7.75
CA ASP A 261 -25.00 -10.51 9.21
C ASP A 261 -25.64 -9.21 9.78
N GLY A 262 -26.05 -8.26 8.93
CA GLY A 262 -26.69 -7.01 9.33
C GLY A 262 -25.73 -5.92 9.82
N LYS A 263 -24.42 -6.06 9.63
CA LYS A 263 -23.44 -5.01 9.93
C LYS A 263 -23.62 -3.85 8.94
N ALA A 264 -23.42 -2.63 9.42
CA ALA A 264 -23.39 -1.42 8.62
C ALA A 264 -21.92 -1.07 8.32
N ILE A 265 -21.56 -0.91 7.05
CA ILE A 265 -20.15 -0.78 6.65
C ILE A 265 -19.97 0.48 5.82
N ILE A 266 -18.99 1.30 6.18
CA ILE A 266 -18.49 2.42 5.37
C ILE A 266 -17.12 2.04 4.82
N ILE A 267 -16.94 2.19 3.52
CA ILE A 267 -15.65 2.04 2.86
C ILE A 267 -15.24 3.39 2.27
N ILE A 268 -14.06 3.87 2.64
CA ILE A 268 -13.43 5.02 1.99
C ILE A 268 -12.43 4.47 0.98
N THR A 269 -12.59 4.83 -0.27
CA THR A 269 -11.63 4.50 -1.33
C THR A 269 -11.70 5.55 -2.43
N HIS A 270 -10.67 5.63 -3.23
CA HIS A 270 -10.64 6.44 -4.45
C HIS A 270 -10.65 5.56 -5.71
N LYS A 271 -10.67 4.23 -5.55
CA LYS A 271 -10.69 3.25 -6.64
C LYS A 271 -12.12 2.95 -7.05
N LEU A 272 -12.52 3.45 -8.21
CA LEU A 272 -13.89 3.38 -8.70
C LEU A 272 -14.35 1.95 -8.97
N ASN A 273 -13.47 1.10 -9.54
CA ASN A 273 -13.75 -0.30 -9.78
C ASN A 273 -14.10 -1.07 -8.51
N GLU A 274 -13.38 -0.81 -7.40
CA GLU A 274 -13.69 -1.43 -6.10
C GLU A 274 -15.04 -1.00 -5.57
N VAL A 275 -15.38 0.29 -5.73
CA VAL A 275 -16.69 0.83 -5.35
C VAL A 275 -17.81 0.14 -6.13
N MET A 276 -17.64 0.02 -7.44
CA MET A 276 -18.63 -0.64 -8.31
C MET A 276 -18.81 -2.13 -7.96
N GLU A 277 -17.78 -2.79 -7.44
CA GLU A 277 -17.81 -4.21 -7.09
C GLU A 277 -18.48 -4.50 -5.74
N ILE A 278 -18.22 -3.65 -4.71
CA ILE A 278 -18.55 -4.02 -3.33
C ILE A 278 -19.69 -3.20 -2.71
N SER A 279 -19.90 -1.95 -3.13
CA SER A 279 -20.85 -1.07 -2.46
C SER A 279 -22.28 -1.21 -2.95
N ASP A 280 -23.24 -0.99 -2.05
CA ASP A 280 -24.67 -0.90 -2.37
C ASP A 280 -25.01 0.54 -2.82
N ARG A 281 -24.43 1.54 -2.14
CA ARG A 281 -24.60 2.98 -2.44
C ARG A 281 -23.27 3.71 -2.36
N VAL A 282 -23.21 4.82 -3.06
CA VAL A 282 -22.02 5.68 -3.13
C VAL A 282 -22.39 7.11 -2.75
N SER A 283 -21.73 7.66 -1.73
CA SER A 283 -21.82 9.06 -1.35
C SER A 283 -20.57 9.81 -1.81
N VAL A 284 -20.75 10.92 -2.50
CA VAL A 284 -19.64 11.70 -3.06
C VAL A 284 -19.42 12.98 -2.25
N LEU A 285 -18.18 13.19 -1.83
CA LEU A 285 -17.70 14.42 -1.20
C LEU A 285 -16.75 15.17 -2.16
N ARG A 286 -16.95 16.46 -2.32
CA ARG A 286 -16.08 17.34 -3.12
C ARG A 286 -15.80 18.64 -2.38
N LYS A 287 -14.52 18.95 -2.15
CA LYS A 287 -14.06 20.17 -1.47
C LYS A 287 -14.75 20.44 -0.13
N GLY A 288 -15.00 19.37 0.63
CA GLY A 288 -15.66 19.44 1.94
C GLY A 288 -17.21 19.46 1.90
N GLU A 289 -17.82 19.49 0.73
CA GLU A 289 -19.27 19.53 0.57
C GLU A 289 -19.81 18.16 0.12
N TYR A 290 -21.02 17.82 0.55
CA TYR A 290 -21.77 16.65 0.10
C TYR A 290 -22.39 16.94 -1.26
N ILE A 291 -22.09 16.11 -2.26
CA ILE A 291 -22.60 16.26 -3.63
C ILE A 291 -23.87 15.44 -3.87
N GLY A 292 -23.93 14.27 -3.27
CA GLY A 292 -25.08 13.38 -3.41
C GLY A 292 -24.76 11.93 -3.06
N THR A 293 -25.79 11.11 -2.96
CA THR A 293 -25.69 9.65 -2.82
C THR A 293 -26.47 8.99 -3.94
N VAL A 294 -25.85 8.02 -4.58
CA VAL A 294 -26.44 7.23 -5.68
C VAL A 294 -26.40 5.74 -5.37
N GLU A 295 -27.35 4.97 -5.90
CA GLU A 295 -27.31 3.52 -5.88
C GLU A 295 -26.20 3.04 -6.84
N THR A 296 -25.34 2.13 -6.40
CA THR A 296 -24.20 1.67 -7.22
C THR A 296 -24.66 1.03 -8.52
N LYS A 297 -25.76 0.29 -8.49
CA LYS A 297 -26.34 -0.36 -9.68
C LYS A 297 -26.86 0.62 -10.75
N ASP A 298 -27.16 1.87 -10.36
CA ASP A 298 -27.76 2.90 -11.22
C ASP A 298 -26.72 3.94 -11.71
N THR A 299 -25.43 3.69 -11.46
CA THR A 299 -24.33 4.59 -11.84
C THR A 299 -23.19 3.83 -12.53
N ASN A 300 -22.14 4.55 -12.93
CA ASN A 300 -20.92 4.01 -13.51
C ASN A 300 -19.71 4.86 -13.12
N GLU A 301 -18.50 4.35 -13.36
CA GLU A 301 -17.24 5.03 -13.00
C GLU A 301 -17.13 6.45 -13.55
N LYS A 302 -17.59 6.67 -14.79
CA LYS A 302 -17.57 7.99 -15.44
C LYS A 302 -18.48 8.98 -14.72
N ALA A 303 -19.71 8.59 -14.39
CA ALA A 303 -20.65 9.43 -13.67
C ALA A 303 -20.16 9.77 -12.25
N LEU A 304 -19.58 8.78 -11.55
CA LEU A 304 -18.97 8.98 -10.25
C LEU A 304 -17.79 9.96 -10.32
N THR A 305 -16.94 9.83 -11.34
CA THR A 305 -15.82 10.76 -11.57
C THR A 305 -16.31 12.18 -11.84
N GLU A 306 -17.34 12.34 -12.66
CA GLU A 306 -17.94 13.65 -12.93
C GLU A 306 -18.50 14.29 -11.64
N MET A 307 -19.11 13.50 -10.74
CA MET A 307 -19.54 13.97 -9.43
C MET A 307 -18.37 14.40 -8.54
N MET A 308 -17.30 13.59 -8.51
CA MET A 308 -16.12 13.86 -7.68
C MET A 308 -15.37 15.12 -8.11
N VAL A 309 -15.20 15.33 -9.40
CA VAL A 309 -14.39 16.41 -9.96
C VAL A 309 -15.22 17.65 -10.30
N GLY A 310 -16.49 17.44 -10.67
CA GLY A 310 -17.43 18.52 -11.04
C GLY A 310 -17.30 19.00 -12.49
N LYS A 311 -16.50 18.33 -13.31
CA LYS A 311 -16.38 18.54 -14.75
C LYS A 311 -16.25 17.19 -15.46
N LYS A 312 -16.58 17.16 -16.75
CA LYS A 312 -16.32 15.96 -17.57
C LYS A 312 -14.83 15.76 -17.73
N ILE A 313 -14.35 14.57 -17.44
CA ILE A 313 -12.96 14.15 -17.61
C ILE A 313 -12.95 12.94 -18.54
N ASP A 314 -12.00 12.95 -19.46
CA ASP A 314 -11.67 11.75 -20.21
C ASP A 314 -10.74 10.89 -19.38
N LEU A 315 -11.22 9.71 -18.96
CA LEU A 315 -10.46 8.72 -18.18
C LEU A 315 -9.71 7.74 -19.08
N ASN A 316 -9.61 8.01 -20.37
CA ASN A 316 -8.91 7.13 -21.30
C ASN A 316 -7.41 7.50 -21.34
N ILE A 317 -6.55 6.54 -21.04
CA ILE A 317 -5.11 6.67 -21.25
C ILE A 317 -4.81 6.25 -22.69
N GLU A 318 -4.62 7.23 -23.59
CA GLU A 318 -4.26 6.95 -24.98
C GLU A 318 -2.82 6.45 -25.07
N ARG A 319 -2.65 5.11 -25.00
CA ARG A 319 -1.34 4.46 -25.13
C ARG A 319 -1.01 4.21 -26.59
N LYS A 320 -0.10 4.99 -27.14
CA LYS A 320 0.42 4.77 -28.51
C LYS A 320 1.38 3.56 -28.54
N LEU A 321 1.52 2.95 -29.71
CA LEU A 321 2.48 1.87 -29.92
C LEU A 321 3.91 2.40 -29.78
N PRO A 322 4.85 1.62 -29.18
CA PRO A 322 6.26 1.95 -29.24
C PRO A 322 6.74 2.03 -30.68
N VAL A 323 7.51 3.06 -31.02
CA VAL A 323 8.09 3.23 -32.34
C VAL A 323 9.56 2.81 -32.28
N ASP A 324 9.92 1.72 -32.92
CA ASP A 324 11.29 1.15 -33.02
C ASP A 324 11.97 1.09 -31.61
N PRO A 325 11.44 0.28 -30.68
CA PRO A 325 11.94 0.22 -29.31
C PRO A 325 13.34 -0.38 -29.29
N ARG A 326 14.36 0.44 -28.95
CA ARG A 326 15.76 0.03 -28.85
C ARG A 326 16.21 -0.01 -27.39
N PRO A 327 17.07 -0.96 -27.00
CA PRO A 327 17.63 -0.99 -25.67
C PRO A 327 18.25 0.35 -25.26
N ARG A 328 17.86 0.86 -24.09
CA ARG A 328 18.45 2.06 -23.44
C ARG A 328 19.24 1.68 -22.20
N LEU A 329 18.70 0.79 -21.38
CA LEU A 329 19.41 0.21 -20.25
C LEU A 329 19.28 -1.31 -20.33
N VAL A 330 20.40 -1.99 -20.28
CA VAL A 330 20.49 -3.44 -20.14
C VAL A 330 21.03 -3.75 -18.75
N ILE A 331 20.22 -4.38 -17.94
CA ILE A 331 20.55 -4.77 -16.58
C ILE A 331 20.79 -6.28 -16.57
N SER A 332 21.93 -6.73 -16.03
CA SER A 332 22.33 -8.13 -15.99
C SER A 332 22.78 -8.54 -14.61
N ASN A 333 22.12 -9.56 -14.04
CA ASN A 333 22.46 -10.21 -12.75
C ASN A 333 22.62 -9.21 -11.59
N LEU A 334 21.82 -8.15 -11.56
CA LEU A 334 21.93 -7.06 -10.59
C LEU A 334 21.48 -7.51 -9.20
N THR A 335 22.37 -7.35 -8.22
CA THR A 335 22.06 -7.59 -6.80
C THR A 335 22.34 -6.32 -6.00
N ILE A 336 21.37 -5.91 -5.18
CA ILE A 336 21.42 -4.71 -4.33
C ILE A 336 21.09 -5.10 -2.89
N LEU A 337 21.90 -4.66 -1.95
CA LEU A 337 21.65 -4.84 -0.52
C LEU A 337 20.93 -3.62 0.06
N ASN A 338 20.00 -3.86 0.98
CA ASN A 338 19.41 -2.78 1.77
C ASN A 338 20.36 -2.34 2.90
N LYS A 339 19.96 -1.34 3.70
CA LYS A 339 20.75 -0.80 4.81
C LYS A 339 21.07 -1.83 5.90
N ASP A 340 20.27 -2.89 5.99
CA ASP A 340 20.43 -3.97 6.96
C ASP A 340 21.29 -5.12 6.43
N GLY A 341 21.87 -4.99 5.22
CA GLY A 341 22.69 -6.01 4.57
C GLY A 341 21.91 -7.16 3.94
N ARG A 342 20.57 -7.08 3.85
CA ARG A 342 19.74 -8.08 3.18
C ARG A 342 19.61 -7.73 1.69
N LYS A 343 19.46 -8.76 0.85
CA LYS A 343 19.22 -8.56 -0.57
C LYS A 343 17.84 -7.92 -0.80
N ALA A 344 17.85 -6.66 -1.20
CA ALA A 344 16.63 -5.96 -1.63
C ALA A 344 16.28 -6.28 -3.08
N ILE A 345 17.32 -6.51 -3.91
CA ILE A 345 17.23 -7.06 -5.26
C ILE A 345 18.20 -8.22 -5.36
N ASP A 346 17.74 -9.34 -5.91
CA ASP A 346 18.52 -10.57 -6.05
C ASP A 346 18.53 -11.05 -7.50
N ASN A 347 19.70 -10.90 -8.17
CA ASN A 347 19.97 -11.40 -9.51
C ASN A 347 18.97 -10.94 -10.60
N ALA A 348 18.63 -9.65 -10.59
CA ALA A 348 17.68 -9.08 -11.56
C ALA A 348 18.33 -8.87 -12.94
N SER A 349 17.65 -9.37 -14.00
CA SER A 349 18.08 -9.17 -15.41
C SER A 349 16.89 -8.76 -16.26
N PHE A 350 16.98 -7.60 -16.92
CA PHE A 350 15.95 -7.07 -17.82
C PHE A 350 16.47 -5.92 -18.66
N THR A 351 15.68 -5.52 -19.65
CA THR A 351 16.01 -4.40 -20.54
C THR A 351 14.93 -3.35 -20.50
N ILE A 352 15.33 -2.08 -20.49
CA ILE A 352 14.46 -0.91 -20.63
C ILE A 352 14.73 -0.31 -22.01
N ASN A 353 13.68 -0.19 -22.85
CA ASN A 353 13.83 0.29 -24.22
C ASN A 353 13.44 1.78 -24.34
N GLY A 354 14.09 2.48 -25.28
CA GLY A 354 13.66 3.82 -25.67
C GLY A 354 12.32 3.77 -26.40
N GLY A 355 11.46 4.76 -26.17
CA GLY A 355 10.14 4.81 -26.79
C GLY A 355 9.13 3.83 -26.19
N GLU A 356 9.39 3.25 -25.03
CA GLU A 356 8.44 2.42 -24.30
C GLU A 356 8.26 2.88 -22.84
N ILE A 357 7.15 2.49 -22.25
CA ILE A 357 6.92 2.61 -20.81
C ILE A 357 6.98 1.20 -20.20
N LEU A 358 8.01 0.94 -19.39
CA LEU A 358 8.14 -0.27 -18.58
C LEU A 358 7.51 -0.02 -17.20
N GLY A 359 6.41 -0.68 -16.89
CA GLY A 359 5.80 -0.70 -15.57
C GLY A 359 6.56 -1.63 -14.62
N ILE A 360 6.66 -1.28 -13.34
CA ILE A 360 7.14 -2.18 -12.30
C ILE A 360 6.01 -2.40 -11.29
N ALA A 361 5.47 -3.61 -11.28
CA ALA A 361 4.48 -4.08 -10.33
C ALA A 361 5.14 -4.79 -9.15
N GLY A 362 4.52 -4.70 -7.98
CA GLY A 362 4.98 -5.40 -6.79
C GLY A 362 4.36 -4.80 -5.52
N ILE A 363 4.28 -5.60 -4.45
CA ILE A 363 3.84 -5.11 -3.14
C ILE A 363 4.89 -4.13 -2.59
N ALA A 364 4.45 -3.10 -1.89
CA ALA A 364 5.34 -2.11 -1.29
C ALA A 364 6.42 -2.79 -0.42
N GLY A 365 7.68 -2.42 -0.63
CA GLY A 365 8.82 -3.03 0.06
C GLY A 365 9.47 -4.22 -0.66
N ASN A 366 8.98 -4.63 -1.83
CA ASN A 366 9.59 -5.72 -2.62
C ASN A 366 10.83 -5.32 -3.43
N GLY A 367 11.41 -4.14 -3.18
CA GLY A 367 12.67 -3.72 -3.80
C GLY A 367 12.54 -2.74 -4.96
N GLN A 368 11.34 -2.28 -5.31
CA GLN A 368 11.11 -1.32 -6.41
C GLN A 368 11.95 -0.05 -6.24
N LYS A 369 11.98 0.50 -5.03
CA LYS A 369 12.76 1.71 -4.70
C LYS A 369 14.25 1.44 -4.83
N GLU A 370 14.73 0.36 -4.23
CA GLU A 370 16.14 -0.03 -4.23
C GLU A 370 16.64 -0.29 -5.65
N LEU A 371 15.81 -0.89 -6.52
CA LEU A 371 16.12 -1.10 -7.93
C LEU A 371 16.36 0.24 -8.64
N LEU A 372 15.46 1.20 -8.51
CA LEU A 372 15.60 2.51 -9.15
C LEU A 372 16.77 3.31 -8.57
N GLU A 373 16.96 3.29 -7.26
CA GLU A 373 18.11 3.93 -6.59
C GLU A 373 19.45 3.31 -7.02
N GLY A 374 19.50 1.98 -7.20
CA GLY A 374 20.67 1.28 -7.72
C GLY A 374 21.01 1.67 -9.16
N ILE A 375 20.01 1.79 -10.04
CA ILE A 375 20.19 2.27 -11.41
C ILE A 375 20.66 3.72 -11.42
N ALA A 376 20.13 4.56 -10.54
CA ALA A 376 20.53 5.96 -10.39
C ALA A 376 21.89 6.16 -9.68
N GLY A 377 22.52 5.08 -9.21
CA GLY A 377 23.80 5.12 -8.47
C GLY A 377 23.68 5.64 -7.05
N LEU A 378 22.46 5.78 -6.51
CA LEU A 378 22.19 6.25 -5.15
C LEU A 378 22.38 5.14 -4.11
N GLN A 379 22.33 3.88 -4.53
CA GLN A 379 22.56 2.72 -3.69
C GLN A 379 23.68 1.85 -4.26
N LYS A 380 24.54 1.29 -3.40
CA LYS A 380 25.67 0.47 -3.81
C LYS A 380 25.17 -0.85 -4.38
N LYS A 381 25.68 -1.19 -5.56
CA LYS A 381 25.47 -2.49 -6.19
C LYS A 381 26.45 -3.50 -5.58
N GLU A 382 25.95 -4.68 -5.20
CA GLU A 382 26.78 -5.79 -4.72
C GLU A 382 27.40 -6.55 -5.89
N SER A 383 26.59 -6.83 -6.93
CA SER A 383 27.03 -7.50 -8.14
C SER A 383 26.15 -7.10 -9.32
N GLY A 384 26.55 -7.51 -10.52
CA GLY A 384 25.83 -7.29 -11.76
C GLY A 384 26.31 -6.09 -12.55
N GLU A 385 25.73 -5.90 -13.73
CA GLU A 385 26.10 -4.87 -14.70
C GLU A 385 24.89 -4.04 -15.10
N ILE A 386 25.11 -2.75 -15.37
CA ILE A 386 24.11 -1.85 -15.94
C ILE A 386 24.75 -1.13 -17.12
N ILE A 387 24.33 -1.47 -18.32
CA ILE A 387 24.83 -0.92 -19.57
C ILE A 387 23.84 0.10 -20.10
N PHE A 388 24.31 1.31 -20.35
CA PHE A 388 23.54 2.40 -20.93
C PHE A 388 23.91 2.58 -22.41
N HIS A 389 22.90 2.47 -23.27
CA HIS A 389 22.98 2.79 -24.70
C HIS A 389 22.63 4.27 -24.88
N ASN A 390 23.65 5.10 -25.04
CA ASN A 390 23.51 6.55 -25.12
C ASN A 390 23.29 6.99 -26.57
N PRO A 391 22.07 7.43 -26.97
CA PRO A 391 21.83 7.86 -28.35
C PRO A 391 22.67 9.10 -28.68
N LYS A 392 23.42 9.05 -29.76
CA LYS A 392 24.15 10.22 -30.27
C LYS A 392 23.16 11.12 -31.02
N GLU A 393 23.06 12.36 -30.58
CA GLU A 393 22.08 13.36 -31.10
C GLU A 393 22.36 13.85 -32.52
N ASN A 394 23.45 13.41 -33.18
CA ASN A 394 23.85 13.92 -34.48
C ASN A 394 24.01 12.81 -35.54
N LYS A 395 23.15 12.88 -36.56
CA LYS A 395 23.15 12.21 -37.89
C LYS A 395 23.44 10.72 -37.85
N PRO A 396 22.59 9.90 -38.45
CA PRO A 396 22.82 8.46 -38.55
C PRO A 396 24.21 8.21 -39.16
N VAL A 397 25.11 7.66 -38.35
CA VAL A 397 26.46 7.30 -38.81
C VAL A 397 26.43 5.87 -39.28
N THR A 398 25.94 5.66 -40.48
CA THR A 398 25.97 4.33 -41.09
C THR A 398 27.42 3.92 -41.39
N PHE A 399 27.85 2.78 -40.88
CA PHE A 399 29.22 2.29 -41.07
C PHE A 399 29.50 1.87 -42.53
N TYR A 400 28.46 1.65 -43.32
CA TYR A 400 28.58 1.25 -44.73
C TYR A 400 29.39 2.24 -45.59
N HIS A 401 29.37 3.51 -45.27
CA HIS A 401 30.11 4.59 -45.96
C HIS A 401 31.48 4.89 -45.35
N LYS A 402 31.88 4.19 -44.28
CA LYS A 402 33.15 4.37 -43.57
C LYS A 402 34.24 3.46 -44.16
N ASP A 403 35.48 3.88 -44.03
CA ASP A 403 36.62 3.01 -44.34
C ASP A 403 36.84 1.99 -43.20
N LEU A 404 37.69 0.97 -43.46
CA LEU A 404 37.94 -0.10 -42.50
C LEU A 404 38.56 0.39 -41.18
N LYS A 405 39.38 1.45 -41.24
CA LYS A 405 40.02 2.03 -40.05
C LYS A 405 39.00 2.72 -39.17
N GLN A 406 38.05 3.45 -39.79
CA GLN A 406 36.93 4.09 -39.10
C GLN A 406 35.99 3.05 -38.48
N ILE A 407 35.65 1.95 -39.20
CA ILE A 407 34.81 0.87 -38.72
C ILE A 407 35.45 0.19 -37.49
N LYS A 408 36.74 -0.08 -37.51
CA LYS A 408 37.47 -0.67 -36.38
C LYS A 408 37.48 0.27 -35.16
N LYS A 409 37.66 1.56 -35.39
CA LYS A 409 37.57 2.56 -34.33
C LYS A 409 36.15 2.60 -33.72
N MET A 410 35.11 2.52 -34.56
CA MET A 410 33.74 2.43 -34.10
C MET A 410 33.48 1.16 -33.26
N ALA A 411 34.12 0.03 -33.57
CA ALA A 411 34.01 -1.16 -32.74
C ALA A 411 34.70 -0.99 -31.39
N GLU A 412 35.88 -0.33 -31.35
CA GLU A 412 36.56 0.04 -30.10
C GLU A 412 35.71 1.00 -29.27
N GLU A 413 35.01 1.92 -29.93
CA GLU A 413 34.03 2.86 -29.31
C GLU A 413 32.73 2.21 -28.90
N GLY A 414 32.51 0.89 -29.19
CA GLY A 414 31.36 0.14 -28.76
C GLY A 414 30.12 0.26 -29.64
N PHE A 415 30.26 0.48 -30.94
CA PHE A 415 29.15 0.49 -31.90
C PHE A 415 28.75 -0.90 -32.40
N PHE A 416 29.58 -1.93 -32.18
CA PHE A 416 29.34 -3.30 -32.61
C PHE A 416 29.34 -4.25 -31.40
N HIS A 417 28.32 -5.11 -31.34
CA HIS A 417 28.15 -6.11 -30.28
C HIS A 417 27.76 -7.47 -30.86
N TYR A 418 28.08 -8.54 -30.13
CA TYR A 418 27.45 -9.81 -30.32
C TYR A 418 25.99 -9.78 -29.80
N PRO A 419 25.09 -10.68 -30.28
CA PRO A 419 23.74 -10.80 -29.74
C PRO A 419 23.70 -11.04 -28.21
N SER A 420 24.80 -11.56 -27.63
CA SER A 420 25.00 -11.70 -26.17
C SER A 420 25.20 -10.37 -25.42
N GLY A 421 25.41 -9.24 -26.16
CA GLY A 421 25.74 -7.94 -25.59
C GLY A 421 27.23 -7.68 -25.39
N GLU A 422 28.10 -8.65 -25.67
CA GLU A 422 29.56 -8.49 -25.57
C GLU A 422 30.10 -7.63 -26.74
N LYS A 423 31.17 -6.87 -26.45
CA LYS A 423 31.86 -6.08 -27.47
C LYS A 423 32.50 -6.97 -28.53
N VAL A 424 32.37 -6.57 -29.77
CA VAL A 424 32.95 -7.30 -30.92
C VAL A 424 34.41 -6.86 -31.13
N ASP A 425 35.31 -7.84 -31.24
CA ASP A 425 36.68 -7.60 -31.74
C ASP A 425 36.68 -7.81 -33.28
N LEU A 426 36.90 -6.73 -34.01
CA LEU A 426 36.99 -6.72 -35.47
C LEU A 426 38.46 -6.83 -35.97
N LYS A 427 39.45 -7.20 -35.12
CA LYS A 427 40.83 -7.42 -35.55
C LYS A 427 40.88 -8.54 -36.61
N GLY A 428 41.61 -8.31 -37.70
CA GLY A 428 41.77 -9.28 -38.76
C GLY A 428 40.61 -9.35 -39.78
N LYS A 429 39.44 -8.76 -39.49
CA LYS A 429 38.29 -8.82 -40.40
C LYS A 429 38.32 -7.75 -41.48
N SER A 430 37.90 -8.12 -42.70
CA SER A 430 37.71 -7.21 -43.84
C SER A 430 36.36 -6.49 -43.76
N LYS A 431 36.23 -5.34 -44.42
CA LYS A 431 34.97 -4.60 -44.47
C LYS A 431 33.82 -5.46 -45.04
N LYS A 432 34.08 -6.26 -46.09
CA LYS A 432 33.06 -7.16 -46.68
C LYS A 432 32.58 -8.21 -45.68
N GLU A 433 33.48 -8.74 -44.89
CA GLU A 433 33.17 -9.72 -43.84
C GLU A 433 32.36 -9.09 -42.70
N ILE A 434 32.71 -7.88 -42.28
CA ILE A 434 31.94 -7.17 -41.25
C ILE A 434 30.51 -6.89 -41.74
N VAL A 435 30.34 -6.41 -42.97
CA VAL A 435 29.02 -6.17 -43.56
C VAL A 435 28.21 -7.49 -43.64
N ARG A 436 28.85 -8.60 -43.99
CA ARG A 436 28.20 -9.90 -44.01
C ARG A 436 27.73 -10.31 -42.62
N LEU A 437 28.60 -10.21 -41.61
CA LEU A 437 28.27 -10.56 -40.23
C LEU A 437 27.13 -9.73 -39.65
N VAL A 438 27.04 -8.44 -40.03
CA VAL A 438 25.92 -7.57 -39.63
C VAL A 438 24.64 -7.98 -40.34
N ASN A 439 24.70 -8.26 -41.66
CA ASN A 439 23.51 -8.69 -42.43
C ASN A 439 23.00 -10.08 -42.02
N GLU A 440 23.85 -10.95 -41.51
CA GLU A 440 23.53 -12.27 -40.96
C GLU A 440 23.16 -12.21 -39.45
N GLU A 441 23.04 -11.00 -38.88
CA GLU A 441 22.74 -10.77 -37.46
C GLU A 441 23.72 -11.48 -36.48
N GLN A 442 24.89 -11.89 -36.95
CA GLN A 442 25.93 -12.48 -36.10
C GLN A 442 26.63 -11.45 -35.25
N ILE A 443 26.66 -10.19 -35.70
CA ILE A 443 27.02 -9.00 -34.91
C ILE A 443 25.99 -7.92 -35.13
N LEU A 444 25.68 -7.18 -34.09
CA LEU A 444 24.71 -6.09 -34.15
C LEU A 444 25.49 -4.77 -34.23
N PHE A 445 25.00 -3.85 -35.06
CA PHE A 445 25.51 -2.49 -35.16
C PHE A 445 24.54 -1.53 -34.48
N TYR A 446 25.02 -0.82 -33.47
CA TYR A 446 24.26 0.21 -32.78
C TYR A 446 24.85 1.59 -33.04
N GLU A 447 24.01 2.54 -33.38
CA GLU A 447 24.43 3.95 -33.50
C GLU A 447 24.62 4.63 -32.13
N ASP A 448 24.45 3.90 -31.04
CA ASP A 448 24.50 4.36 -29.67
C ASP A 448 25.90 4.12 -29.04
N GLU A 449 26.34 5.08 -28.22
CA GLU A 449 27.53 4.90 -27.39
C GLU A 449 27.19 4.00 -26.20
N ILE A 450 28.00 2.99 -25.93
CA ILE A 450 27.78 2.06 -24.83
C ILE A 450 28.61 2.46 -23.63
N ILE A 451 27.91 2.67 -22.50
CA ILE A 451 28.49 3.16 -21.26
C ILE A 451 28.12 2.21 -20.11
N ASP A 452 29.13 1.65 -19.47
CA ASP A 452 28.94 0.92 -18.21
C ASP A 452 28.72 1.92 -17.05
N LEU A 453 27.65 1.69 -16.29
CA LEU A 453 27.27 2.52 -15.14
C LEU A 453 27.78 1.96 -13.80
N LYS A 454 28.61 0.89 -13.81
CA LYS A 454 29.02 0.16 -12.60
C LYS A 454 29.65 1.08 -11.54
N ASP A 455 30.62 1.89 -11.95
CA ASP A 455 31.41 2.73 -11.03
C ASP A 455 31.09 4.23 -11.20
N ARG A 456 29.99 4.57 -11.88
CA ARG A 456 29.57 5.95 -12.10
C ARG A 456 28.90 6.52 -10.86
N THR A 457 29.22 7.76 -10.56
CA THR A 457 28.55 8.51 -9.50
C THR A 457 27.11 8.89 -9.91
N PRO A 458 26.20 9.11 -8.95
CA PRO A 458 24.84 9.57 -9.27
C PRO A 458 24.78 10.81 -10.15
N ARG A 459 25.76 11.69 -9.98
CA ARG A 459 25.89 12.91 -10.76
C ARG A 459 26.25 12.62 -12.23
N GLU A 460 27.24 11.76 -12.48
CA GLU A 460 27.62 11.36 -13.83
C GLU A 460 26.47 10.66 -14.54
N ILE A 461 25.74 9.78 -13.84
CA ILE A 461 24.55 9.11 -14.36
C ILE A 461 23.48 10.13 -14.75
N GLN A 462 23.24 11.14 -13.91
CA GLN A 462 22.30 12.21 -14.21
C GLN A 462 22.75 13.07 -15.40
N GLU A 463 24.04 13.37 -15.52
CA GLU A 463 24.63 14.14 -16.65
C GLU A 463 24.51 13.38 -17.98
N LEU A 464 24.47 12.05 -17.98
CA LEU A 464 24.17 11.21 -19.14
C LEU A 464 22.70 11.30 -19.60
N GLY A 465 21.82 11.87 -18.78
CA GLY A 465 20.38 12.00 -19.06
C GLY A 465 19.50 10.90 -18.47
N ILE A 466 20.06 10.10 -17.54
CA ILE A 466 19.29 9.13 -16.76
C ILE A 466 18.78 9.82 -15.50
N LYS A 467 17.47 9.94 -15.36
CA LYS A 467 16.84 10.70 -14.27
C LYS A 467 15.90 9.84 -13.45
N LEU A 468 16.06 9.94 -12.14
CA LEU A 468 15.14 9.37 -11.16
C LEU A 468 14.22 10.48 -10.65
N SER A 469 12.95 10.40 -11.02
CA SER A 469 11.86 11.22 -10.50
C SER A 469 11.15 10.42 -9.41
N PHE A 470 11.66 10.48 -8.20
CA PHE A 470 11.05 9.86 -7.04
C PHE A 470 10.17 10.88 -6.31
N VAL A 471 8.89 10.54 -6.10
CA VAL A 471 7.99 11.35 -5.29
C VAL A 471 7.95 10.78 -3.88
N PRO A 472 8.73 11.36 -2.94
CA PRO A 472 8.76 10.89 -1.57
C PRO A 472 7.47 11.22 -0.83
N GLU A 473 7.18 10.50 0.25
CA GLU A 473 6.07 10.85 1.15
C GLU A 473 6.24 12.26 1.74
N ASP A 474 7.47 12.60 2.16
CA ASP A 474 7.84 13.95 2.57
C ASP A 474 8.37 14.77 1.37
N ARG A 475 7.44 15.40 0.67
CA ARG A 475 7.71 16.13 -0.57
C ARG A 475 8.57 17.38 -0.36
N LEU A 476 8.38 18.06 0.78
CA LEU A 476 9.02 19.35 1.06
C LEU A 476 10.45 19.23 1.60
N ASN A 477 10.78 18.13 2.28
CA ASN A 477 12.11 17.95 2.85
C ASN A 477 13.03 17.10 1.95
N MET A 478 12.46 16.23 1.11
CA MET A 478 13.22 15.32 0.25
C MET A 478 13.16 15.68 -1.25
N GLY A 479 12.05 16.26 -1.72
CA GLY A 479 11.82 16.53 -3.13
C GLY A 479 12.10 17.99 -3.54
N LEU A 480 11.59 18.93 -2.77
CA LEU A 480 11.69 20.38 -3.01
C LEU A 480 12.22 21.10 -1.77
N VAL A 481 12.76 22.29 -1.97
CA VAL A 481 13.16 23.16 -0.86
C VAL A 481 11.98 24.10 -0.53
N GLY A 482 11.27 23.82 0.57
CA GLY A 482 10.02 24.46 0.93
C GLY A 482 10.06 25.99 1.02
N ASN A 483 11.19 26.56 1.46
CA ASN A 483 11.37 28.00 1.59
C ASN A 483 11.71 28.73 0.28
N MET A 484 12.08 27.98 -0.77
CA MET A 484 12.40 28.54 -2.09
C MET A 484 11.15 28.68 -2.94
N SER A 485 11.18 29.65 -3.88
CA SER A 485 10.13 29.85 -4.88
C SER A 485 10.04 28.67 -5.84
N ILE A 486 8.97 28.61 -6.64
CA ILE A 486 8.83 27.63 -7.72
C ILE A 486 10.02 27.76 -8.68
N VAL A 487 10.34 28.99 -9.14
CA VAL A 487 11.48 29.25 -10.04
C VAL A 487 12.82 28.82 -9.44
N ASP A 488 13.04 29.08 -8.16
CA ASP A 488 14.29 28.69 -7.51
C ASP A 488 14.41 27.17 -7.37
N ASN A 489 13.30 26.46 -7.14
CA ASN A 489 13.27 25.00 -7.16
C ASN A 489 13.57 24.43 -8.57
N MET A 490 13.14 25.07 -9.65
CA MET A 490 13.53 24.71 -11.03
C MET A 490 15.04 24.93 -11.23
N LEU A 491 15.58 26.01 -10.67
CA LEU A 491 16.99 26.37 -10.76
C LEU A 491 17.92 25.33 -10.11
N LEU A 492 17.52 24.65 -9.04
CA LEU A 492 18.33 23.65 -8.34
C LEU A 492 18.87 22.55 -9.26
N ARG A 493 18.18 22.22 -10.35
CA ARG A 493 18.62 21.22 -11.34
C ARG A 493 19.52 21.81 -12.45
N SER A 494 19.66 23.12 -12.56
CA SER A 494 20.31 23.78 -13.70
C SER A 494 21.29 24.89 -13.33
N TYR A 495 21.50 25.20 -12.04
CA TYR A 495 22.29 26.34 -11.60
C TYR A 495 23.75 26.33 -12.12
N ARG A 496 24.34 25.15 -12.36
CA ARG A 496 25.70 25.00 -12.89
C ARG A 496 25.83 25.18 -14.40
N LYS A 497 24.68 25.26 -15.15
CA LYS A 497 24.69 25.46 -16.61
C LYS A 497 24.86 26.93 -17.01
N GLY A 498 25.07 27.84 -16.06
CA GLY A 498 25.40 29.25 -16.27
C GLY A 498 26.83 29.46 -16.74
N LYS A 499 27.09 30.59 -17.41
CA LYS A 499 28.46 31.03 -17.74
C LYS A 499 29.03 31.83 -16.57
N PHE A 500 30.18 31.43 -16.07
CA PHE A 500 30.88 32.06 -14.92
C PHE A 500 30.07 31.97 -13.60
N VAL A 501 30.19 32.99 -12.75
CA VAL A 501 29.53 33.11 -11.43
C VAL A 501 28.08 33.57 -11.50
N PHE A 502 27.56 33.87 -12.67
CA PHE A 502 26.19 34.34 -12.83
C PHE A 502 25.21 33.23 -13.09
N VAL A 503 24.14 33.20 -12.33
CA VAL A 503 23.04 32.23 -12.46
C VAL A 503 22.03 32.72 -13.49
N ASN A 504 21.79 31.93 -14.55
CA ASN A 504 20.78 32.25 -15.54
C ASN A 504 19.38 31.77 -15.08
N ARG A 505 18.51 32.70 -14.73
CA ARG A 505 17.14 32.45 -14.28
C ARG A 505 16.10 32.37 -15.41
N LYS A 506 16.44 32.73 -16.66
CA LYS A 506 15.48 32.76 -17.78
C LYS A 506 14.88 31.38 -18.08
N LYS A 507 15.74 30.34 -18.22
CA LYS A 507 15.27 28.97 -18.46
C LYS A 507 14.47 28.37 -17.29
N PRO A 508 14.94 28.47 -16.03
CA PRO A 508 14.13 28.04 -14.87
C PRO A 508 12.79 28.75 -14.76
N LYS A 509 12.71 30.05 -15.08
CA LYS A 509 11.45 30.79 -15.08
C LYS A 509 10.50 30.27 -16.17
N ALA A 510 10.97 30.14 -17.41
CA ALA A 510 10.16 29.56 -18.48
C ALA A 510 9.63 28.16 -18.14
N LEU A 511 10.49 27.32 -17.53
CA LEU A 511 10.07 26.00 -17.07
C LEU A 511 9.01 26.09 -15.95
N ALA A 512 9.14 27.01 -15.02
CA ALA A 512 8.15 27.22 -13.97
C ALA A 512 6.81 27.69 -14.56
N ASP A 513 6.83 28.63 -15.51
CA ASP A 513 5.64 29.15 -16.19
C ASP A 513 4.92 27.99 -16.94
N THR A 514 5.65 27.16 -17.70
CA THR A 514 5.12 25.97 -18.38
C THR A 514 4.47 24.99 -17.41
N ILE A 515 5.15 24.66 -16.29
CA ILE A 515 4.62 23.73 -15.29
C ILE A 515 3.35 24.28 -14.62
N ILE A 516 3.32 25.59 -14.33
CA ILE A 516 2.14 26.23 -13.74
C ILE A 516 0.95 26.12 -14.68
N GLU A 517 1.16 26.34 -15.98
CA GLU A 517 0.12 26.27 -17.00
C GLU A 517 -0.32 24.83 -17.30
N GLU A 518 0.61 23.95 -17.69
CA GLU A 518 0.31 22.57 -18.14
C GLU A 518 -0.28 21.70 -17.02
N LEU A 519 0.21 21.86 -15.77
CA LEU A 519 -0.26 21.09 -14.63
C LEU A 519 -1.34 21.82 -13.81
N GLU A 520 -1.84 22.97 -14.28
CA GLU A 520 -2.84 23.75 -13.55
C GLU A 520 -2.44 23.97 -12.07
N VAL A 521 -1.20 24.44 -11.82
CA VAL A 521 -0.71 24.70 -10.46
C VAL A 521 -1.37 25.94 -9.90
N VAL A 522 -2.17 25.78 -8.85
CA VAL A 522 -2.83 26.91 -8.19
C VAL A 522 -1.80 27.63 -7.31
N THR A 523 -1.36 28.80 -7.77
CA THR A 523 -0.36 29.63 -7.08
C THR A 523 -0.62 31.11 -7.36
N PRO A 524 -0.35 32.05 -6.40
CA PRO A 524 -0.40 33.49 -6.66
C PRO A 524 0.65 33.95 -7.68
N SER A 525 1.82 33.32 -7.73
CA SER A 525 2.91 33.64 -8.67
C SER A 525 3.96 32.53 -8.72
N ASP A 526 4.85 32.58 -9.74
CA ASP A 526 6.04 31.72 -9.87
C ASP A 526 7.09 31.97 -8.77
N GLN A 527 7.02 33.11 -8.06
CA GLN A 527 7.88 33.44 -6.90
C GLN A 527 7.33 32.94 -5.56
N THR A 528 6.16 32.30 -5.55
CA THR A 528 5.58 31.75 -4.31
C THR A 528 6.46 30.66 -3.73
N PRO A 529 6.85 30.74 -2.42
CA PRO A 529 7.53 29.63 -1.75
C PRO A 529 6.69 28.36 -1.75
N VAL A 530 7.27 27.22 -2.18
CA VAL A 530 6.50 25.98 -2.40
C VAL A 530 5.82 25.45 -1.13
N ARG A 531 6.32 25.77 0.07
CA ARG A 531 5.64 25.44 1.34
C ARG A 531 4.27 26.08 1.54
N ARG A 532 3.95 27.15 0.77
CA ARG A 532 2.65 27.83 0.80
C ARG A 532 1.62 27.20 -0.14
N LEU A 533 2.05 26.28 -0.98
CA LEU A 533 1.18 25.54 -1.89
C LEU A 533 0.48 24.38 -1.14
N SER A 534 -0.68 23.97 -1.64
CA SER A 534 -1.32 22.74 -1.19
C SER A 534 -0.44 21.51 -1.53
N GLY A 535 -0.61 20.40 -0.81
CA GLY A 535 0.17 19.18 -1.04
C GLY A 535 0.13 18.69 -2.50
N GLY A 536 -1.04 18.77 -3.16
CA GLY A 536 -1.19 18.42 -4.57
C GLY A 536 -0.39 19.36 -5.48
N ASN A 537 -0.44 20.68 -5.25
CA ASN A 537 0.34 21.65 -6.04
C ASN A 537 1.85 21.52 -5.82
N VAL A 538 2.30 21.21 -4.60
CA VAL A 538 3.71 20.86 -4.33
C VAL A 538 4.14 19.69 -5.19
N GLN A 539 3.31 18.65 -5.32
CA GLN A 539 3.62 17.46 -6.12
C GLN A 539 3.64 17.77 -7.62
N LYS A 540 2.68 18.55 -8.13
CA LYS A 540 2.67 19.02 -9.52
C LYS A 540 3.97 19.74 -9.88
N VAL A 541 4.45 20.63 -9.01
CA VAL A 541 5.72 21.34 -9.18
C VAL A 541 6.91 20.37 -9.18
N LEU A 542 6.93 19.37 -8.27
CA LEU A 542 7.99 18.38 -8.20
C LEU A 542 8.03 17.51 -9.47
N VAL A 543 6.92 16.92 -9.82
CA VAL A 543 6.80 16.02 -10.97
C VAL A 543 7.06 16.76 -12.28
N GLY A 544 6.48 17.95 -12.45
CA GLY A 544 6.71 18.80 -13.62
C GLY A 544 8.18 19.13 -13.81
N ARG A 545 8.93 19.49 -12.74
CA ARG A 545 10.37 19.73 -12.80
C ARG A 545 11.15 18.52 -13.34
N GLU A 546 10.80 17.32 -12.91
CA GLU A 546 11.55 16.12 -13.28
C GLU A 546 11.20 15.63 -14.69
N ILE A 547 9.92 15.65 -15.08
CA ILE A 547 9.46 15.17 -16.40
C ILE A 547 9.85 16.11 -17.52
N SER A 548 9.62 17.42 -17.36
CA SER A 548 9.80 18.42 -18.45
C SER A 548 11.27 18.64 -18.87
N SER A 549 12.20 17.93 -18.29
CA SER A 549 13.63 18.10 -18.57
C SER A 549 14.17 17.26 -19.74
N SER A 550 13.31 16.60 -20.53
CA SER A 550 13.62 15.73 -21.68
C SER A 550 14.77 14.75 -21.41
N PRO A 551 14.63 13.83 -20.46
CA PRO A 551 15.64 12.83 -20.16
C PRO A 551 15.74 11.76 -21.25
N LYS A 552 16.87 11.04 -21.33
CA LYS A 552 17.02 9.84 -22.17
C LYS A 552 16.38 8.62 -21.52
N VAL A 553 16.48 8.56 -20.19
CA VAL A 553 15.79 7.59 -19.32
C VAL A 553 15.12 8.34 -18.20
N LEU A 554 13.82 8.13 -18.03
CA LEU A 554 13.00 8.68 -16.96
C LEU A 554 12.48 7.56 -16.09
N MET A 555 12.91 7.52 -14.84
CA MET A 555 12.40 6.59 -13.85
C MET A 555 11.44 7.35 -12.92
N ALA A 556 10.14 7.13 -13.10
CA ALA A 556 9.06 7.81 -12.37
C ALA A 556 8.50 6.86 -11.29
N ALA A 557 8.89 7.10 -10.04
CA ALA A 557 8.39 6.31 -8.92
C ALA A 557 7.25 7.06 -8.20
N TYR A 558 6.08 6.46 -8.20
CA TYR A 558 4.86 6.95 -7.56
C TYR A 558 4.47 8.39 -7.96
N PRO A 559 4.54 8.78 -9.25
CA PRO A 559 4.44 10.17 -9.67
C PRO A 559 3.06 10.79 -9.38
N VAL A 560 2.02 9.97 -9.29
CA VAL A 560 0.63 10.42 -9.07
C VAL A 560 0.14 10.23 -7.64
N ARG A 561 0.95 9.66 -6.75
CA ARG A 561 0.54 9.35 -5.37
C ARG A 561 0.04 10.60 -4.65
N GLY A 562 -1.25 10.60 -4.25
CA GLY A 562 -1.88 11.71 -3.54
C GLY A 562 -2.23 12.93 -4.41
N LEU A 563 -2.26 12.78 -5.74
CA LEU A 563 -2.88 13.74 -6.65
C LEU A 563 -4.39 13.47 -6.79
N ASP A 564 -5.08 14.48 -7.28
CA ASP A 564 -6.45 14.34 -7.78
C ASP A 564 -6.47 13.60 -9.13
N ILE A 565 -7.63 13.08 -9.51
CA ILE A 565 -7.80 12.27 -10.74
C ILE A 565 -7.33 13.05 -11.97
N ASN A 566 -7.77 14.30 -12.16
CA ASN A 566 -7.42 15.11 -13.32
C ASN A 566 -5.90 15.30 -13.45
N SER A 567 -5.24 15.65 -12.33
CA SER A 567 -3.80 15.82 -12.30
C SER A 567 -3.04 14.51 -12.60
N SER A 568 -3.57 13.37 -12.15
CA SER A 568 -2.98 12.07 -12.43
C SER A 568 -2.99 11.75 -13.93
N TYR A 569 -4.11 11.98 -14.60
CA TYR A 569 -4.21 11.76 -16.05
C TYR A 569 -3.32 12.74 -16.85
N THR A 570 -3.17 13.97 -16.39
CA THR A 570 -2.21 14.93 -16.99
C THR A 570 -0.78 14.36 -16.91
N ILE A 571 -0.39 13.76 -15.77
CA ILE A 571 0.93 13.12 -15.62
C ILE A 571 1.08 11.92 -16.55
N TYR A 572 0.04 11.06 -16.70
CA TYR A 572 0.08 9.93 -17.61
C TYR A 572 0.28 10.37 -19.07
N ASN A 573 -0.40 11.42 -19.48
CA ASN A 573 -0.22 12.02 -20.81
C ASN A 573 1.20 12.55 -20.99
N LEU A 574 1.78 13.24 -20.00
CA LEU A 574 3.17 13.69 -20.07
C LEU A 574 4.17 12.52 -20.16
N LEU A 575 3.93 11.40 -19.48
CA LEU A 575 4.77 10.20 -19.62
C LEU A 575 4.66 9.59 -21.03
N ASN A 576 3.46 9.55 -21.62
CA ASN A 576 3.24 9.14 -23.00
C ASN A 576 3.95 10.07 -24.00
N GLU A 577 3.90 11.39 -23.81
CA GLU A 577 4.67 12.34 -24.62
C GLU A 577 6.19 12.13 -24.52
N GLN A 578 6.71 11.81 -23.34
CA GLN A 578 8.13 11.48 -23.19
C GLN A 578 8.49 10.20 -23.96
N LYS A 579 7.64 9.18 -23.89
CA LYS A 579 7.76 7.95 -24.69
C LYS A 579 7.80 8.27 -26.19
N GLU A 580 6.89 9.10 -26.70
CA GLU A 580 6.84 9.50 -28.12
C GLU A 580 8.12 10.23 -28.59
N LYS A 581 8.77 10.95 -27.67
CA LYS A 581 10.08 11.60 -27.91
C LYS A 581 11.25 10.61 -27.86
N GLY A 582 10.99 9.30 -27.71
CA GLY A 582 12.01 8.23 -27.66
C GLY A 582 12.66 8.06 -26.29
N THR A 583 12.15 8.71 -25.23
CA THR A 583 12.60 8.49 -23.86
C THR A 583 12.24 7.08 -23.41
N ALA A 584 13.17 6.39 -22.75
CA ALA A 584 12.89 5.16 -22.04
C ALA A 584 12.23 5.52 -20.69
N VAL A 585 10.98 5.14 -20.49
CA VAL A 585 10.22 5.47 -19.28
C VAL A 585 10.07 4.24 -18.41
N VAL A 586 10.43 4.35 -17.13
CA VAL A 586 10.10 3.35 -16.10
C VAL A 586 9.06 3.97 -15.17
N TYR A 587 7.93 3.30 -15.02
CA TYR A 587 6.84 3.73 -14.18
C TYR A 587 6.64 2.75 -13.01
N VAL A 588 6.68 3.24 -11.78
CA VAL A 588 6.31 2.48 -10.58
C VAL A 588 5.04 3.09 -10.00
N GLY A 589 3.98 2.30 -9.91
CA GLY A 589 2.68 2.69 -9.37
C GLY A 589 2.08 1.61 -8.49
N GLU A 590 1.08 1.99 -7.71
CA GLU A 590 0.35 1.10 -6.79
C GLU A 590 -0.90 0.49 -7.46
N ASP A 591 -1.39 1.11 -8.54
CA ASP A 591 -2.62 0.74 -9.22
C ASP A 591 -2.33 -0.13 -10.45
N LEU A 592 -2.80 -1.39 -10.42
CA LEU A 592 -2.62 -2.34 -11.51
C LEU A 592 -3.42 -1.96 -12.78
N ASP A 593 -4.57 -1.28 -12.63
CA ASP A 593 -5.34 -0.81 -13.78
C ASP A 593 -4.52 0.21 -14.57
N VAL A 594 -3.92 1.17 -13.87
CA VAL A 594 -3.04 2.16 -14.48
C VAL A 594 -1.81 1.51 -15.09
N LEU A 595 -1.20 0.51 -14.45
CA LEU A 595 -0.07 -0.22 -15.02
C LEU A 595 -0.45 -0.91 -16.34
N ILE A 596 -1.62 -1.56 -16.38
CA ILE A 596 -2.15 -2.24 -17.57
C ILE A 596 -2.48 -1.22 -18.66
N ASP A 597 -3.08 -0.09 -18.34
CA ASP A 597 -3.52 0.90 -19.33
C ASP A 597 -2.37 1.77 -19.85
N LEU A 598 -1.35 2.07 -19.03
CA LEU A 598 -0.26 2.98 -19.37
C LEU A 598 0.97 2.28 -19.95
N CYS A 599 1.35 1.10 -19.40
CA CYS A 599 2.64 0.49 -19.68
C CYS A 599 2.61 -0.46 -20.88
N ASP A 600 3.69 -0.48 -21.65
CA ASP A 600 3.84 -1.41 -22.78
C ASP A 600 4.23 -2.80 -22.30
N ARG A 601 5.14 -2.88 -21.33
CA ARG A 601 5.52 -4.10 -20.62
C ARG A 601 5.46 -3.87 -19.10
N ILE A 602 5.16 -4.91 -18.35
CA ILE A 602 5.09 -4.85 -16.90
C ILE A 602 6.03 -5.91 -16.32
N LEU A 603 7.05 -5.45 -15.60
CA LEU A 603 7.96 -6.26 -14.83
C LEU A 603 7.38 -6.45 -13.43
N VAL A 604 7.28 -7.70 -12.96
CA VAL A 604 6.73 -8.01 -11.64
C VAL A 604 7.86 -8.37 -10.68
N LEU A 605 7.91 -7.67 -9.55
CA LEU A 605 8.85 -7.90 -8.46
C LEU A 605 8.13 -8.55 -7.27
N SER A 606 8.73 -9.64 -6.76
CA SER A 606 8.32 -10.27 -5.51
C SER A 606 9.55 -10.65 -4.69
N ALA A 607 9.61 -10.24 -3.43
CA ALA A 607 10.74 -10.51 -2.51
C ALA A 607 12.13 -10.23 -3.13
N GLY A 608 12.27 -9.13 -3.86
CA GLY A 608 13.52 -8.72 -4.52
C GLY A 608 13.88 -9.47 -5.80
N LYS A 609 13.05 -10.41 -6.27
CA LYS A 609 13.27 -11.18 -7.51
C LYS A 609 12.27 -10.79 -8.59
N ILE A 610 12.70 -10.87 -9.85
CA ILE A 610 11.81 -10.74 -11.00
C ILE A 610 11.08 -12.07 -11.19
N THR A 611 9.76 -12.06 -11.01
CA THR A 611 8.91 -13.24 -11.16
C THR A 611 8.32 -13.39 -12.55
N GLY A 612 8.34 -12.32 -13.35
CA GLY A 612 7.92 -12.31 -14.74
C GLY A 612 7.97 -10.92 -15.35
N ILE A 613 7.94 -10.88 -16.69
CA ILE A 613 7.72 -9.67 -17.49
C ILE A 613 6.58 -10.00 -18.45
N VAL A 614 5.48 -9.24 -18.39
CA VAL A 614 4.29 -9.46 -19.19
C VAL A 614 4.05 -8.29 -20.15
N ASP A 615 3.35 -8.54 -21.25
CA ASP A 615 2.90 -7.49 -22.16
C ASP A 615 1.73 -6.74 -21.52
N GLY A 616 1.86 -5.42 -21.30
CA GLY A 616 0.83 -4.61 -20.67
C GLY A 616 -0.48 -4.50 -21.45
N ARG A 617 -0.51 -4.93 -22.72
CA ARG A 617 -1.72 -4.91 -23.58
C ARG A 617 -2.59 -6.14 -23.42
N THR A 618 -1.99 -7.26 -23.02
CA THR A 618 -2.66 -8.57 -22.91
C THR A 618 -2.72 -9.07 -21.48
N ALA A 619 -1.89 -8.51 -20.59
CA ALA A 619 -1.83 -8.91 -19.19
C ALA A 619 -3.15 -8.65 -18.46
N THR A 620 -3.50 -9.56 -17.55
CA THR A 620 -4.64 -9.41 -16.65
C THR A 620 -4.17 -9.11 -15.23
N LYS A 621 -5.03 -8.46 -14.42
CA LYS A 621 -4.75 -8.24 -12.99
C LYS A 621 -4.46 -9.55 -12.26
N ASP A 622 -5.14 -10.62 -12.62
CA ASP A 622 -4.97 -11.93 -11.99
C ASP A 622 -3.61 -12.54 -12.29
N GLU A 623 -3.15 -12.42 -13.52
CA GLU A 623 -1.81 -12.86 -13.94
C GLU A 623 -0.72 -12.09 -13.17
N ILE A 624 -0.81 -10.75 -13.15
CA ILE A 624 0.14 -9.91 -12.42
C ILE A 624 0.09 -10.22 -10.93
N GLY A 625 -1.10 -10.34 -10.34
CA GLY A 625 -1.29 -10.68 -8.93
C GLY A 625 -0.72 -12.05 -8.56
N LEU A 626 -0.84 -13.05 -9.46
CA LEU A 626 -0.24 -14.37 -9.25
C LEU A 626 1.30 -14.29 -9.24
N LEU A 627 1.88 -13.52 -10.18
CA LEU A 627 3.33 -13.29 -10.22
C LEU A 627 3.83 -12.54 -8.98
N MET A 628 3.05 -11.60 -8.42
CA MET A 628 3.40 -10.87 -7.18
C MET A 628 3.48 -11.78 -5.95
N THR A 629 2.84 -12.94 -5.96
CA THR A 629 2.78 -13.89 -4.83
C THR A 629 3.63 -15.15 -5.03
N LYS A 630 4.20 -15.37 -6.21
CA LYS A 630 4.82 -16.64 -6.64
C LYS A 630 6.02 -17.10 -5.78
N VAL A 631 6.73 -16.19 -5.12
CA VAL A 631 7.95 -16.51 -4.33
C VAL A 631 7.61 -17.03 -2.93
N HIS A 632 6.44 -16.76 -2.39
CA HIS A 632 6.07 -17.18 -1.04
C HIS A 632 5.75 -18.68 -0.90
N HIS A 633 5.56 -19.41 -2.01
CA HIS A 633 5.24 -20.85 -1.98
C HIS A 633 6.44 -21.78 -2.23
N GLY A 634 7.64 -21.25 -2.50
CA GLY A 634 8.82 -22.06 -2.88
C GLY A 634 9.80 -22.40 -1.74
N GLU A 635 9.79 -21.65 -0.63
CA GLU A 635 10.81 -21.84 0.42
C GLU A 635 10.34 -22.64 1.66
N SER A 636 9.05 -22.98 1.76
CA SER A 636 8.54 -23.78 2.89
C SER A 636 8.48 -25.30 2.64
N ALA A 637 8.88 -25.77 1.45
CA ALA A 637 8.78 -27.20 1.09
C ALA A 637 10.13 -27.96 1.11
N GLU A 638 11.28 -27.27 1.22
CA GLU A 638 12.61 -27.94 1.19
C GLU A 638 13.34 -27.99 2.54
N GLU A 639 12.82 -27.41 3.62
CA GLU A 639 13.44 -27.53 4.95
C GLU A 639 12.86 -28.65 5.83
N ASN A 640 11.95 -29.50 5.31
CA ASN A 640 11.42 -30.66 6.01
C ASN A 640 11.44 -31.96 5.14
N ALA A 641 12.56 -32.23 4.46
CA ALA A 641 12.84 -33.54 3.87
C ALA A 641 14.13 -34.10 4.41
#